data_4cd3b3715270724c80ca4664349b3fc3
#
_entry.id   4cd3b3715270724c80ca4664349b3fc3
#
_cell.length_a   1.000
_cell.length_b   1.000
_cell.length_c   1.000
_cell.angle_alpha   90.00
_cell.angle_beta   90.00
_cell.angle_gamma   90.00
#
_symmetry.space_group_name_H-M   'P 1'
#
loop_
_entity.id
_entity.type
_entity.pdbx_description
1 polymer ?
#
loop_
_entity_poly.entity_id
_entity_poly.type
_entity_poly.pdbx_seq_one_letter_code
_entity_poly.pdbx_strand_id
1 'polypeptide(L)'
;MPAEAGREIVVAKVIEARAFCNNEVAYLAWKTDGKIKDCLGFMITRINLDTGERRLLPAWVAFDTQSNPDWEAQDTSVWPIQKFSWRDLTLRRSRDTLQVRAPFRAKYEIVPVGPEAPGRAAVPPSPTAQPGKYKGTPIPMFVCGEAGETNEFSVTDNFGDVSAFFNNGILSTQNLRKQLETPDGKAPTKPQIDAHIKKPGDPIRTFLTGDVLPALKSMFARAEQEDGTLHLALYELEDTELVDLLVQNQARLNLILSTAGSKTTKAKPAGMAAAAKTMVKRSKLVKKATKKKSIATMAKKSAKKLSAAKKTGAAKKAAGKAVKKTKKSSAAKPKNVTVWDVTNAAARAKLSALMGSRLQNRMFNNSAHIGHNKFAVLLDRNGKPIVVWSGSTNWTKTGLCAQSNNTIIIESDAVAKAYFDYWTRLHADKLPVPKPLSAPLGSDQGPALRTADATPNSTTLDKGKTKIDLWYSPNTPKTGTPKNRTVPPDLQFVFSLMKQAKDAIFFLVFNPGRTDPEGEDVNTVVSAGIDFGRLDPDLTVFGAISDPTALPGFVAPPKDQPRDEPKIPPPAIFSPEGVPNVLMIRAAAIKDLIGDFQRELLSAGHAIIHDKIVVIDPMSETDCVVITGSHNLGFKASYANDENMLVLRGNRPLALAYTTHVLDIYDHYKFRAVLEQQTRDIMLKGKPPPKRPTGKGFLQTTDKWQDPYISGEKGKELAYFLR
;
A
#
# COMPACT_ATOMS: atom_id res chain seq x y z
N MET A 1 48.22 17.51 -50.71
CA MET A 1 47.47 17.56 -49.49
C MET A 1 46.47 16.41 -49.57
N PRO A 2 46.57 15.41 -48.70
CA PRO A 2 45.55 14.34 -48.68
C PRO A 2 44.26 14.87 -48.01
N ALA A 3 43.11 14.60 -48.65
CA ALA A 3 41.82 14.90 -48.16
C ALA A 3 41.62 14.21 -46.79
N GLU A 4 41.23 14.96 -45.77
CA GLU A 4 40.72 14.40 -44.51
C GLU A 4 39.51 13.53 -44.85
N ALA A 5 39.69 12.23 -44.71
CA ALA A 5 38.59 11.28 -44.71
C ALA A 5 37.61 11.70 -43.60
N GLY A 6 36.40 12.09 -44.01
CA GLY A 6 35.35 12.43 -43.09
C GLY A 6 35.16 11.29 -42.07
N ARG A 7 35.46 11.55 -40.81
CA ARG A 7 35.03 10.69 -39.70
C ARG A 7 33.52 10.68 -39.75
N GLU A 8 32.93 9.56 -40.12
CA GLU A 8 31.53 9.28 -39.89
C GLU A 8 31.23 9.59 -38.41
N ILE A 9 30.40 10.59 -38.19
CA ILE A 9 29.94 10.91 -36.82
C ILE A 9 29.03 9.74 -36.43
N VAL A 10 29.56 8.80 -35.67
CA VAL A 10 28.74 7.72 -35.08
C VAL A 10 27.73 8.40 -34.15
N VAL A 11 26.51 8.49 -34.62
CA VAL A 11 25.38 9.03 -33.83
C VAL A 11 24.96 7.94 -32.88
N ALA A 12 25.15 8.17 -31.57
CA ALA A 12 24.70 7.22 -30.53
C ALA A 12 23.19 7.03 -30.62
N LYS A 13 22.74 5.81 -30.38
CA LYS A 13 21.35 5.38 -30.55
C LYS A 13 20.79 4.60 -29.38
N VAL A 14 19.47 4.59 -29.27
CA VAL A 14 18.74 3.63 -28.38
C VAL A 14 18.82 2.26 -29.05
N ILE A 15 19.54 1.33 -28.45
CA ILE A 15 19.79 -0.01 -29.01
C ILE A 15 18.85 -1.07 -28.51
N GLU A 16 18.23 -0.85 -27.36
CA GLU A 16 17.27 -1.77 -26.78
C GLU A 16 16.28 -1.00 -25.91
N ALA A 17 15.01 -1.33 -26.02
CA ALA A 17 13.95 -0.81 -25.17
C ALA A 17 12.90 -1.87 -24.91
N ARG A 18 12.41 -1.93 -23.66
CA ARG A 18 11.35 -2.85 -23.23
C ARG A 18 10.26 -2.08 -22.51
N ALA A 19 9.03 -2.54 -22.67
CA ALA A 19 7.88 -2.09 -21.90
C ALA A 19 7.04 -3.27 -21.47
N PHE A 20 6.54 -3.21 -20.25
CA PHE A 20 5.55 -4.11 -19.71
C PHE A 20 4.59 -3.35 -18.79
N CYS A 21 3.41 -3.87 -18.56
CA CYS A 21 2.38 -3.13 -17.85
C CYS A 21 1.52 -4.04 -16.97
N ASN A 22 0.81 -3.40 -16.07
CA ASN A 22 -0.42 -3.92 -15.51
C ASN A 22 -1.62 -3.18 -16.12
N ASN A 23 -2.80 -3.35 -15.56
CA ASN A 23 -4.00 -2.66 -16.06
C ASN A 23 -4.02 -1.14 -15.80
N GLU A 24 -3.07 -0.58 -15.07
CA GLU A 24 -3.04 0.86 -14.71
C GLU A 24 -1.81 1.60 -15.23
N VAL A 25 -0.64 0.98 -15.17
CA VAL A 25 0.68 1.61 -15.35
C VAL A 25 1.54 0.80 -16.30
N ALA A 26 2.39 1.46 -17.10
CA ALA A 26 3.49 0.80 -17.80
C ALA A 26 4.83 1.18 -17.18
N TYR A 27 5.74 0.21 -17.14
CA TYR A 27 7.15 0.39 -16.82
C TYR A 27 7.97 0.25 -18.10
N LEU A 28 8.86 1.20 -18.33
CA LEU A 28 9.75 1.27 -19.49
C LEU A 28 11.20 1.21 -19.02
N ALA A 29 12.04 0.48 -19.75
CA ALA A 29 13.49 0.49 -19.60
C ALA A 29 14.15 0.50 -20.97
N TRP A 30 15.28 1.19 -21.10
CA TRP A 30 16.05 1.24 -22.36
C TRP A 30 17.52 1.43 -22.08
N LYS A 31 18.35 1.15 -23.10
CA LYS A 31 19.78 1.45 -23.10
C LYS A 31 20.20 2.02 -24.44
N THR A 32 21.35 2.69 -24.43
CA THR A 32 22.02 3.24 -25.62
C THR A 32 23.35 2.53 -25.84
N ASP A 33 23.89 2.64 -27.03
CA ASP A 33 25.23 2.10 -27.39
C ASP A 33 26.39 2.84 -26.74
N GLY A 34 26.11 3.87 -25.96
CA GLY A 34 27.08 4.68 -25.22
C GLY A 34 26.43 5.97 -24.69
N LYS A 35 27.28 6.85 -24.15
CA LYS A 35 26.85 8.18 -23.73
C LYS A 35 26.53 9.04 -24.96
N ILE A 36 25.34 9.59 -25.04
CA ILE A 36 24.91 10.48 -26.11
C ILE A 36 25.42 11.90 -25.80
N LYS A 37 26.24 12.44 -26.65
CA LYS A 37 26.81 13.78 -26.48
C LYS A 37 25.72 14.85 -26.48
N ASP A 38 25.80 15.76 -25.52
CA ASP A 38 24.86 16.87 -25.31
C ASP A 38 23.38 16.45 -25.12
N CYS A 39 23.09 15.20 -24.79
CA CYS A 39 21.76 14.75 -24.58
C CYS A 39 21.18 15.33 -23.26
N LEU A 40 20.08 16.06 -23.37
CA LEU A 40 19.33 16.61 -22.22
C LEU A 40 18.26 15.67 -21.68
N GLY A 41 18.06 14.53 -22.33
CA GLY A 41 17.10 13.49 -21.91
C GLY A 41 16.39 12.83 -23.08
N PHE A 42 15.33 12.12 -22.78
CA PHE A 42 14.55 11.39 -23.77
C PHE A 42 13.12 11.95 -23.86
N MET A 43 12.69 12.22 -25.07
CA MET A 43 11.30 12.44 -25.43
C MET A 43 10.64 11.09 -25.63
N ILE A 44 9.51 10.85 -24.98
CA ILE A 44 8.82 9.54 -24.99
C ILE A 44 7.40 9.71 -25.51
N THR A 45 7.08 8.98 -26.57
CA THR A 45 5.75 8.94 -27.18
C THR A 45 5.11 7.59 -26.99
N ARG A 46 3.91 7.53 -26.36
CA ARG A 46 3.06 6.35 -26.38
C ARG A 46 2.31 6.28 -27.71
N ILE A 47 2.30 5.11 -28.31
CA ILE A 47 1.60 4.79 -29.54
C ILE A 47 0.50 3.76 -29.22
N ASN A 48 -0.75 4.13 -29.38
CA ASN A 48 -1.88 3.20 -29.32
C ASN A 48 -1.97 2.46 -30.65
N LEU A 49 -1.75 1.16 -30.67
CA LEU A 49 -1.69 0.36 -31.87
C LEU A 49 -3.08 0.09 -32.49
N ASP A 50 -4.13 0.20 -31.69
CA ASP A 50 -5.49 -0.07 -32.14
C ASP A 50 -6.14 1.17 -32.79
N THR A 51 -5.70 2.38 -32.42
CA THR A 51 -6.25 3.64 -32.94
C THR A 51 -5.24 4.45 -33.73
N GLY A 52 -3.94 4.16 -33.62
CA GLY A 52 -2.87 4.97 -34.19
C GLY A 52 -2.58 6.26 -33.42
N GLU A 53 -3.25 6.53 -32.27
CA GLU A 53 -3.02 7.73 -31.47
C GLU A 53 -1.57 7.74 -30.96
N ARG A 54 -0.90 8.87 -31.19
CA ARG A 54 0.46 9.17 -30.67
C ARG A 54 0.37 10.25 -29.61
N ARG A 55 0.87 9.97 -28.40
CA ARG A 55 0.80 10.90 -27.28
C ARG A 55 2.14 10.98 -26.57
N LEU A 56 2.70 12.19 -26.48
CA LEU A 56 3.85 12.48 -25.63
C LEU A 56 3.49 12.27 -24.15
N LEU A 57 4.39 11.65 -23.40
CA LEU A 57 4.20 11.44 -21.97
C LEU A 57 4.30 12.77 -21.21
N PRO A 58 3.47 13.00 -20.19
CA PRO A 58 3.53 14.20 -19.40
C PRO A 58 4.78 14.24 -18.50
N ALA A 59 5.31 15.43 -18.28
CA ALA A 59 6.45 15.72 -17.41
C ALA A 59 6.17 16.95 -16.52
N TRP A 60 6.73 16.96 -15.32
CA TRP A 60 6.51 18.06 -14.34
C TRP A 60 7.79 18.65 -13.79
N VAL A 61 8.92 17.98 -13.99
CA VAL A 61 10.21 18.38 -13.44
C VAL A 61 10.90 19.29 -14.42
N ALA A 62 11.09 20.55 -14.02
CA ALA A 62 11.74 21.58 -14.83
C ALA A 62 13.27 21.48 -14.78
N PHE A 63 13.96 22.13 -15.72
CA PHE A 63 15.42 22.33 -15.65
C PHE A 63 15.77 23.25 -14.46
N ASP A 64 17.01 23.15 -13.99
CA ASP A 64 17.54 23.93 -12.86
C ASP A 64 17.51 25.46 -13.10
N THR A 65 17.48 25.89 -14.37
CA THR A 65 17.29 27.29 -14.81
C THR A 65 15.82 27.72 -14.90
N GLN A 66 14.89 26.81 -14.64
CA GLN A 66 13.44 27.01 -14.75
C GLN A 66 12.75 26.68 -13.43
N SER A 67 11.48 27.06 -13.29
CA SER A 67 10.65 26.64 -12.14
C SER A 67 9.21 26.40 -12.56
N ASN A 68 8.60 25.37 -11.92
CA ASN A 68 7.20 24.98 -12.11
C ASN A 68 6.47 25.08 -10.76
N PRO A 69 6.19 26.32 -10.26
CA PRO A 69 5.66 26.51 -8.92
C PRO A 69 4.24 25.95 -8.75
N ASP A 70 3.47 25.90 -9.84
CA ASP A 70 2.08 25.48 -9.84
C ASP A 70 1.93 24.01 -10.27
N TRP A 71 3.05 23.30 -10.46
CA TRP A 71 3.08 21.90 -10.91
C TRP A 71 2.21 21.61 -12.12
N GLU A 72 2.24 22.53 -13.10
CA GLU A 72 1.55 22.35 -14.38
C GLU A 72 2.25 21.29 -15.22
N ALA A 73 1.46 20.41 -15.81
CA ALA A 73 1.98 19.39 -16.69
C ALA A 73 2.52 20.01 -17.97
N GLN A 74 3.75 19.68 -18.31
CA GLN A 74 4.30 19.78 -19.65
C GLN A 74 4.36 18.37 -20.24
N ASP A 75 4.96 18.20 -21.38
CA ASP A 75 5.30 16.88 -21.89
C ASP A 75 6.80 16.71 -22.07
N THR A 76 7.22 15.52 -22.49
CA THR A 76 8.63 15.15 -22.63
C THR A 76 9.37 15.86 -23.77
N SER A 77 8.69 16.62 -24.63
CA SER A 77 9.32 17.51 -25.60
C SER A 77 9.84 18.79 -24.97
N VAL A 78 9.26 19.20 -23.82
CA VAL A 78 9.67 20.37 -23.05
C VAL A 78 10.60 20.02 -21.91
N TRP A 79 10.25 18.97 -21.17
CA TRP A 79 11.04 18.44 -20.05
C TRP A 79 11.32 16.95 -20.26
N PRO A 80 12.42 16.64 -20.95
CA PRO A 80 12.77 15.27 -21.33
C PRO A 80 13.16 14.45 -20.10
N ILE A 81 13.04 13.14 -20.21
CA ILE A 81 13.31 12.21 -19.12
C ILE A 81 14.83 11.97 -19.01
N GLN A 82 15.42 12.38 -17.89
CA GLN A 82 16.85 12.16 -17.56
C GLN A 82 17.05 10.87 -16.75
N LYS A 83 16.54 9.77 -17.28
CA LYS A 83 16.68 8.41 -16.77
C LYS A 83 16.69 7.44 -17.94
N PHE A 84 17.06 6.19 -17.69
CA PHE A 84 16.96 5.08 -18.63
C PHE A 84 15.81 4.14 -18.28
N SER A 85 14.91 4.57 -17.42
CA SER A 85 13.63 3.93 -17.13
C SER A 85 12.57 4.98 -16.82
N TRP A 86 11.31 4.67 -17.08
CA TRP A 86 10.19 5.55 -16.78
C TRP A 86 8.93 4.76 -16.48
N ARG A 87 7.97 5.41 -15.82
CA ARG A 87 6.63 4.87 -15.58
C ARG A 87 5.59 5.75 -16.25
N ASP A 88 4.80 5.17 -17.16
CA ASP A 88 3.61 5.85 -17.67
C ASP A 88 2.43 5.61 -16.72
N LEU A 89 2.24 6.56 -15.82
CA LEU A 89 1.13 6.58 -14.88
C LEU A 89 -0.19 7.08 -15.51
N THR A 90 -0.19 7.37 -16.80
CA THR A 90 -1.36 7.86 -17.55
C THR A 90 -1.87 6.83 -18.57
N LEU A 91 -1.36 5.59 -18.49
CA LEU A 91 -1.64 4.52 -19.43
C LEU A 91 -3.15 4.22 -19.53
N ARG A 92 -3.75 3.83 -18.43
CA ARG A 92 -5.15 3.42 -18.36
C ARG A 92 -6.09 4.57 -18.04
N ARG A 93 -5.68 5.47 -17.14
CA ARG A 93 -6.51 6.56 -16.63
C ARG A 93 -5.90 7.92 -16.98
N SER A 94 -6.72 8.80 -17.53
CA SER A 94 -6.33 10.20 -17.64
C SER A 94 -6.28 10.82 -16.24
N ARG A 95 -5.13 11.43 -15.91
CA ARG A 95 -4.99 12.12 -14.62
C ARG A 95 -5.79 13.42 -14.54
N ASP A 96 -5.99 14.05 -15.67
CA ASP A 96 -6.68 15.33 -15.72
C ASP A 96 -8.20 15.16 -15.68
N THR A 97 -8.73 14.23 -16.45
CA THR A 97 -10.18 13.99 -16.59
C THR A 97 -10.67 12.79 -15.77
N LEU A 98 -9.77 11.99 -15.20
CA LEU A 98 -10.05 10.72 -14.52
C LEU A 98 -10.78 9.67 -15.40
N GLN A 99 -10.82 9.91 -16.71
CA GLN A 99 -11.42 8.97 -17.67
C GLN A 99 -10.59 7.70 -17.77
N VAL A 100 -11.28 6.58 -17.84
CA VAL A 100 -10.70 5.24 -18.01
C VAL A 100 -10.73 4.86 -19.48
N ARG A 101 -9.59 4.45 -20.05
CA ARG A 101 -9.52 3.89 -21.40
C ARG A 101 -9.92 2.42 -21.39
N ALA A 102 -10.56 1.97 -22.45
CA ALA A 102 -10.75 0.54 -22.69
C ALA A 102 -9.37 -0.17 -22.81
N PRO A 103 -9.29 -1.48 -22.63
CA PRO A 103 -8.09 -2.26 -22.95
C PRO A 103 -7.63 -2.00 -24.39
N PHE A 104 -6.31 -1.90 -24.62
CA PHE A 104 -5.71 -1.59 -25.92
C PHE A 104 -4.28 -2.12 -25.98
N ARG A 105 -3.73 -2.19 -27.20
CA ARG A 105 -2.33 -2.52 -27.45
C ARG A 105 -1.51 -1.24 -27.60
N ALA A 106 -0.28 -1.24 -27.07
CA ALA A 106 0.59 -0.08 -27.12
C ALA A 106 2.06 -0.47 -27.32
N LYS A 107 2.85 0.52 -27.76
CA LYS A 107 4.30 0.56 -27.66
C LYS A 107 4.75 1.99 -27.39
N TYR A 108 6.02 2.17 -27.11
CA TYR A 108 6.63 3.49 -26.92
C TYR A 108 7.75 3.72 -27.91
N GLU A 109 7.85 4.97 -28.37
CA GLU A 109 8.98 5.50 -29.10
C GLU A 109 9.79 6.39 -28.13
N ILE A 110 11.13 6.22 -28.12
CA ILE A 110 12.05 6.89 -27.22
C ILE A 110 13.08 7.61 -28.07
N VAL A 111 13.07 8.96 -28.04
CA VAL A 111 13.89 9.81 -28.89
C VAL A 111 14.85 10.61 -28.00
N PRO A 112 16.18 10.47 -28.17
CA PRO A 112 17.16 11.32 -27.50
C PRO A 112 17.05 12.76 -27.98
N VAL A 113 16.98 13.72 -27.04
CA VAL A 113 16.88 15.14 -27.36
C VAL A 113 17.93 15.97 -26.63
N GLY A 114 18.39 17.04 -27.25
CA GLY A 114 19.43 17.93 -26.74
C GLY A 114 19.31 19.35 -27.29
N PRO A 115 20.29 20.22 -27.05
CA PRO A 115 20.29 21.57 -27.57
C PRO A 115 20.52 21.61 -29.09
N GLU A 116 20.31 22.78 -29.68
CA GLU A 116 20.59 23.06 -31.06
C GLU A 116 22.07 22.75 -31.42
N ALA A 117 22.28 22.05 -32.51
CA ALA A 117 23.60 21.82 -33.10
C ALA A 117 23.46 21.58 -34.61
N PRO A 118 24.54 21.78 -35.39
CA PRO A 118 24.50 21.52 -36.82
C PRO A 118 24.05 20.12 -37.17
N GLY A 119 23.12 19.99 -38.10
CA GLY A 119 22.57 18.70 -38.53
C GLY A 119 21.50 18.07 -37.68
N ARG A 120 21.13 18.68 -36.55
CA ARG A 120 20.06 18.20 -35.71
C ARG A 120 18.70 18.71 -36.17
N ALA A 121 17.69 17.85 -36.22
CA ALA A 121 16.34 18.22 -36.52
C ALA A 121 15.67 18.84 -35.27
N ALA A 122 14.96 19.95 -35.43
CA ALA A 122 14.20 20.57 -34.36
C ALA A 122 13.02 19.67 -33.96
N VAL A 123 12.77 19.56 -32.66
CA VAL A 123 11.54 18.92 -32.13
C VAL A 123 10.39 19.90 -32.35
N PRO A 124 9.32 19.52 -33.07
CA PRO A 124 8.19 20.40 -33.30
C PRO A 124 7.49 20.73 -31.97
N PRO A 125 6.90 21.94 -31.85
CA PRO A 125 6.10 22.30 -30.69
C PRO A 125 4.98 21.28 -30.48
N SER A 126 4.85 20.76 -29.26
CA SER A 126 3.77 19.86 -28.91
C SER A 126 2.48 20.60 -28.64
N PRO A 127 1.31 20.11 -29.11
CA PRO A 127 0.01 20.73 -28.80
C PRO A 127 -0.35 20.64 -27.30
N THR A 128 0.31 19.75 -26.54
CA THR A 128 0.09 19.60 -25.09
C THR A 128 1.06 20.42 -24.24
N ALA A 129 2.12 20.97 -24.85
CA ALA A 129 3.05 21.85 -24.17
C ALA A 129 2.40 23.20 -23.81
N GLN A 130 2.68 23.69 -22.61
CA GLN A 130 2.12 24.94 -22.08
C GLN A 130 3.25 25.90 -21.65
N PRO A 131 4.01 26.51 -22.60
CA PRO A 131 5.19 27.31 -22.27
C PRO A 131 4.93 28.49 -21.33
N GLY A 132 3.73 29.06 -21.36
CA GLY A 132 3.32 30.15 -20.47
C GLY A 132 3.01 29.77 -19.02
N LYS A 133 3.04 28.47 -18.71
CA LYS A 133 2.66 27.94 -17.38
C LYS A 133 3.86 27.64 -16.46
N TYR A 134 5.08 27.86 -16.90
CA TYR A 134 6.28 27.77 -16.06
C TYR A 134 7.15 29.02 -16.21
N LYS A 135 8.07 29.24 -15.26
CA LYS A 135 9.00 30.38 -15.24
C LYS A 135 10.38 29.99 -15.73
N GLY A 136 11.04 30.92 -16.37
CA GLY A 136 12.38 30.73 -16.95
C GLY A 136 12.33 30.66 -18.49
N THR A 137 13.49 30.73 -19.12
CA THR A 137 13.61 30.72 -20.59
C THR A 137 13.35 29.31 -21.13
N PRO A 138 12.46 29.12 -22.11
CA PRO A 138 12.29 27.86 -22.80
C PRO A 138 13.61 27.39 -23.44
N ILE A 139 13.88 26.09 -23.35
CA ILE A 139 15.05 25.46 -23.99
C ILE A 139 14.53 24.72 -25.23
N PRO A 140 14.84 25.17 -26.45
CA PRO A 140 14.45 24.44 -27.65
C PRO A 140 15.11 23.08 -27.69
N MET A 141 14.37 22.04 -28.08
CA MET A 141 14.87 20.68 -28.18
C MET A 141 15.12 20.28 -29.64
N PHE A 142 16.18 19.54 -29.84
CA PHE A 142 16.57 18.98 -31.12
C PHE A 142 16.90 17.51 -30.95
N VAL A 143 16.63 16.69 -31.97
CA VAL A 143 16.95 15.26 -31.94
C VAL A 143 18.47 15.11 -31.98
N CYS A 144 19.06 14.44 -30.99
CA CYS A 144 20.50 14.31 -30.83
C CYS A 144 21.03 12.87 -30.90
N GLY A 145 20.16 11.91 -31.23
CA GLY A 145 20.51 10.50 -31.43
C GLY A 145 19.39 9.74 -32.14
N GLU A 146 19.65 8.50 -32.54
CA GLU A 146 18.63 7.68 -33.18
C GLU A 146 17.61 7.19 -32.14
N ALA A 147 16.33 7.22 -32.55
CA ALA A 147 15.20 6.73 -31.72
C ALA A 147 15.19 5.20 -31.63
N GLY A 148 14.62 4.69 -30.54
CA GLY A 148 14.28 3.29 -30.40
C GLY A 148 12.82 3.09 -30.04
N GLU A 149 12.31 1.90 -30.32
CA GLU A 149 10.94 1.51 -29.95
C GLU A 149 10.97 0.36 -28.96
N THR A 150 9.98 0.30 -28.08
CA THR A 150 9.78 -0.87 -27.21
C THR A 150 9.07 -2.00 -27.95
N ASN A 151 9.04 -3.18 -27.33
CA ASN A 151 8.11 -4.23 -27.73
C ASN A 151 6.66 -3.73 -27.63
N GLU A 152 5.76 -4.37 -28.38
CA GLU A 152 4.31 -4.24 -28.19
C GLU A 152 3.86 -4.94 -26.92
N PHE A 153 2.84 -4.41 -26.27
CA PHE A 153 2.21 -5.01 -25.09
C PHE A 153 0.72 -4.70 -25.06
N SER A 154 -0.04 -5.51 -24.32
CA SER A 154 -1.49 -5.33 -24.13
C SER A 154 -1.77 -4.76 -22.76
N VAL A 155 -2.56 -3.69 -22.70
CA VAL A 155 -3.09 -3.11 -21.46
C VAL A 155 -4.37 -3.86 -21.14
N THR A 156 -4.28 -4.82 -20.22
CA THR A 156 -5.38 -5.73 -19.87
C THR A 156 -5.29 -6.15 -18.41
N ASP A 157 -6.41 -6.54 -17.83
CA ASP A 157 -6.54 -7.20 -16.53
C ASP A 157 -6.68 -8.72 -16.65
N ASN A 158 -6.78 -9.24 -17.87
CA ASN A 158 -6.99 -10.67 -18.18
C ASN A 158 -5.70 -11.36 -18.61
N PHE A 159 -5.37 -12.45 -17.94
CA PHE A 159 -4.18 -13.27 -18.13
C PHE A 159 -4.53 -14.76 -18.27
N GLY A 160 -5.53 -15.06 -19.06
CA GLY A 160 -6.09 -16.41 -19.23
C GLY A 160 -7.23 -16.69 -18.25
N ASP A 161 -7.16 -17.80 -17.51
CA ASP A 161 -8.13 -18.14 -16.46
C ASP A 161 -8.00 -17.24 -15.22
N VAL A 162 -7.06 -16.28 -15.25
CA VAL A 162 -6.75 -15.37 -14.14
C VAL A 162 -6.94 -13.93 -14.59
N SER A 163 -7.68 -13.15 -13.79
CA SER A 163 -7.71 -11.69 -13.89
C SER A 163 -7.10 -11.05 -12.64
N ALA A 164 -6.28 -10.00 -12.83
CA ALA A 164 -5.63 -9.30 -11.73
C ALA A 164 -5.88 -7.79 -11.78
N PHE A 165 -6.18 -7.20 -10.64
CA PHE A 165 -6.57 -5.81 -10.48
C PHE A 165 -5.76 -5.15 -9.37
N PHE A 166 -5.39 -3.88 -9.57
CA PHE A 166 -4.62 -3.10 -8.64
C PHE A 166 -5.33 -1.77 -8.37
N ASN A 167 -5.26 -1.29 -7.14
CA ASN A 167 -5.81 0.01 -6.80
C ASN A 167 -4.73 1.11 -6.88
N ASN A 168 -5.18 2.36 -6.95
CA ASN A 168 -4.34 3.55 -7.03
C ASN A 168 -4.16 4.26 -5.68
N GLY A 169 -4.33 3.57 -4.56
CA GLY A 169 -4.37 4.16 -3.21
C GLY A 169 -3.11 4.92 -2.79
N ILE A 170 -1.95 4.61 -3.38
CA ILE A 170 -0.67 5.27 -3.08
C ILE A 170 -0.29 6.30 -4.15
N LEU A 171 -0.76 6.14 -5.36
CA LEU A 171 -0.09 6.60 -6.57
C LEU A 171 -0.19 8.08 -6.90
N SER A 172 -0.80 8.96 -6.18
CA SER A 172 -0.74 10.35 -6.64
C SER A 172 -1.13 11.40 -5.62
N THR A 173 -0.27 11.55 -4.66
CA THR A 173 -0.42 12.66 -3.70
C THR A 173 -0.44 14.03 -4.38
N GLN A 174 0.33 14.24 -5.44
CA GLN A 174 0.36 15.53 -6.15
C GLN A 174 -0.89 15.79 -6.99
N ASN A 175 -1.28 14.82 -7.82
CA ASN A 175 -2.49 14.97 -8.64
C ASN A 175 -3.75 15.02 -7.77
N LEU A 176 -3.81 14.17 -6.76
CA LEU A 176 -4.92 14.15 -5.81
C LEU A 176 -5.01 15.47 -5.01
N ARG A 177 -3.85 16.06 -4.65
CA ARG A 177 -3.81 17.38 -4.04
C ARG A 177 -4.41 18.44 -4.96
N LYS A 178 -3.99 18.50 -6.22
CA LYS A 178 -4.53 19.48 -7.19
C LYS A 178 -6.04 19.34 -7.35
N GLN A 179 -6.56 18.13 -7.38
CA GLN A 179 -8.00 17.86 -7.49
C GLN A 179 -8.81 18.13 -6.21
N LEU A 180 -8.14 18.09 -5.06
CA LEU A 180 -8.73 18.35 -3.74
C LEU A 180 -8.38 19.73 -3.19
N GLU A 181 -7.62 20.55 -3.93
CA GLU A 181 -7.27 21.89 -3.52
C GLU A 181 -8.53 22.71 -3.28
N THR A 182 -8.57 23.37 -2.13
CA THR A 182 -9.61 24.33 -1.83
C THR A 182 -9.41 25.59 -2.69
N PRO A 183 -10.47 26.39 -2.98
CA PRO A 183 -10.36 27.62 -3.79
C PRO A 183 -9.33 28.63 -3.29
N ASP A 184 -8.90 28.52 -2.03
CA ASP A 184 -7.85 29.36 -1.42
C ASP A 184 -6.44 28.71 -1.51
N GLY A 185 -6.26 27.67 -2.34
CA GLY A 185 -4.97 27.01 -2.59
C GLY A 185 -4.43 26.19 -1.41
N LYS A 186 -5.27 25.93 -0.40
CA LYS A 186 -4.86 25.14 0.77
C LYS A 186 -4.96 23.64 0.51
N ALA A 187 -4.03 22.89 1.09
CA ALA A 187 -4.08 21.45 1.04
C ALA A 187 -5.36 20.91 1.73
N PRO A 188 -5.95 19.84 1.18
CA PRO A 188 -7.17 19.25 1.73
C PRO A 188 -6.94 18.73 3.16
N THR A 189 -7.94 18.95 4.00
CA THR A 189 -7.95 18.40 5.36
C THR A 189 -8.38 16.91 5.34
N LYS A 190 -8.01 16.15 6.37
CA LYS A 190 -8.46 14.77 6.51
C LYS A 190 -9.99 14.58 6.40
N PRO A 191 -10.85 15.43 7.02
CA PRO A 191 -12.30 15.31 6.83
C PRO A 191 -12.76 15.51 5.37
N GLN A 192 -12.12 16.41 4.60
CA GLN A 192 -12.44 16.61 3.19
C GLN A 192 -12.09 15.38 2.36
N ILE A 193 -10.90 14.83 2.56
CA ILE A 193 -10.49 13.58 1.93
C ILE A 193 -11.42 12.43 2.31
N ASP A 194 -11.73 12.28 3.59
CA ASP A 194 -12.68 11.28 4.09
C ASP A 194 -14.07 11.42 3.45
N ALA A 195 -14.52 12.62 3.13
CA ALA A 195 -15.80 12.87 2.46
C ALA A 195 -15.80 12.28 1.04
N HIS A 196 -14.71 12.49 0.27
CA HIS A 196 -14.58 11.97 -1.10
C HIS A 196 -14.49 10.42 -1.10
N ILE A 197 -13.59 9.85 -0.30
CA ILE A 197 -13.37 8.39 -0.31
C ILE A 197 -14.54 7.57 0.26
N LYS A 198 -15.45 8.21 0.99
CA LYS A 198 -16.67 7.56 1.51
C LYS A 198 -17.86 7.62 0.56
N LYS A 199 -17.84 8.51 -0.42
CA LYS A 199 -18.99 8.78 -1.28
C LYS A 199 -18.95 7.86 -2.51
N PRO A 200 -19.92 6.95 -2.68
CA PRO A 200 -20.04 6.14 -3.90
C PRO A 200 -20.15 7.03 -5.14
N GLY A 201 -19.47 6.64 -6.23
CA GLY A 201 -19.47 7.39 -7.49
C GLY A 201 -18.68 8.70 -7.48
N ASP A 202 -18.01 9.06 -6.39
CA ASP A 202 -17.11 10.21 -6.37
C ASP A 202 -15.91 9.94 -7.31
N PRO A 203 -15.55 10.89 -8.21
CA PRO A 203 -14.46 10.69 -9.17
C PRO A 203 -13.12 10.34 -8.50
N ILE A 204 -12.83 10.94 -7.34
CA ILE A 204 -11.61 10.68 -6.58
C ILE A 204 -11.62 9.24 -6.02
N ARG A 205 -12.76 8.81 -5.44
CA ARG A 205 -12.93 7.43 -4.98
C ARG A 205 -12.76 6.45 -6.16
N THR A 206 -13.42 6.72 -7.28
CA THR A 206 -13.34 5.89 -8.48
C THR A 206 -11.91 5.77 -9.01
N PHE A 207 -11.16 6.87 -9.02
CA PHE A 207 -9.74 6.85 -9.38
C PHE A 207 -8.92 6.02 -8.40
N LEU A 208 -9.09 6.22 -7.09
CA LEU A 208 -8.29 5.56 -6.06
C LEU A 208 -8.57 4.05 -5.96
N THR A 209 -9.83 3.63 -6.16
CA THR A 209 -10.17 2.20 -6.14
C THR A 209 -9.66 1.44 -7.36
N GLY A 210 -9.29 2.15 -8.42
CA GLY A 210 -8.91 1.51 -9.68
C GLY A 210 -10.00 0.55 -10.17
N ASP A 211 -9.59 -0.54 -10.78
CA ASP A 211 -10.51 -1.59 -11.23
C ASP A 211 -10.85 -2.63 -10.13
N VAL A 212 -10.28 -2.51 -8.91
CA VAL A 212 -10.56 -3.41 -7.79
C VAL A 212 -12.03 -3.40 -7.38
N LEU A 213 -12.64 -2.21 -7.26
CA LEU A 213 -14.06 -2.10 -6.86
C LEU A 213 -15.02 -2.59 -7.96
N PRO A 214 -14.83 -2.23 -9.25
CA PRO A 214 -15.58 -2.84 -10.35
C PRO A 214 -15.47 -4.37 -10.39
N ALA A 215 -14.26 -4.93 -10.28
CA ALA A 215 -14.03 -6.37 -10.25
C ALA A 215 -14.76 -7.07 -9.09
N LEU A 216 -14.80 -6.44 -7.93
CA LEU A 216 -15.53 -6.96 -6.79
C LEU A 216 -17.04 -6.94 -7.04
N LYS A 217 -17.57 -5.85 -7.60
CA LYS A 217 -19.00 -5.74 -7.95
C LYS A 217 -19.41 -6.73 -9.03
N SER A 218 -18.54 -7.05 -10.00
CA SER A 218 -18.84 -8.00 -11.07
C SER A 218 -19.15 -9.40 -10.54
N MET A 219 -18.57 -9.82 -9.42
CA MET A 219 -18.88 -11.10 -8.78
C MET A 219 -20.33 -11.17 -8.27
N PHE A 220 -20.89 -10.07 -7.79
CA PHE A 220 -22.29 -10.01 -7.36
C PHE A 220 -23.25 -10.02 -8.54
N ALA A 221 -22.95 -9.25 -9.59
CA ALA A 221 -23.73 -9.27 -10.82
C ALA A 221 -23.73 -10.66 -11.47
N ARG A 222 -22.57 -11.33 -11.45
CA ARG A 222 -22.45 -12.70 -11.97
C ARG A 222 -23.24 -13.70 -11.12
N ALA A 223 -23.22 -13.57 -9.79
CA ALA A 223 -24.02 -14.42 -8.91
C ALA A 223 -25.54 -14.29 -9.20
N GLU A 224 -25.98 -13.10 -9.58
CA GLU A 224 -27.36 -12.88 -10.02
C GLU A 224 -27.64 -13.53 -11.37
N GLN A 225 -26.77 -13.36 -12.37
CA GLN A 225 -26.88 -13.95 -13.71
C GLN A 225 -26.86 -15.48 -13.71
N GLU A 226 -26.01 -16.07 -12.86
CA GLU A 226 -25.86 -17.52 -12.71
C GLU A 226 -26.96 -18.15 -11.82
N ASP A 227 -27.84 -17.33 -11.26
CA ASP A 227 -28.77 -17.71 -10.18
C ASP A 227 -28.05 -18.44 -9.03
N GLY A 228 -26.82 -18.02 -8.78
CA GLY A 228 -25.86 -18.63 -7.88
C GLY A 228 -25.83 -18.03 -6.50
N THR A 229 -24.90 -18.53 -5.68
CA THR A 229 -24.65 -18.05 -4.32
C THR A 229 -23.18 -17.70 -4.10
N LEU A 230 -22.92 -16.68 -3.26
CA LEU A 230 -21.58 -16.27 -2.88
C LEU A 230 -21.27 -16.70 -1.44
N HIS A 231 -20.12 -17.34 -1.26
CA HIS A 231 -19.60 -17.76 0.04
C HIS A 231 -18.36 -16.92 0.38
N LEU A 232 -18.50 -16.00 1.34
CA LEU A 232 -17.48 -15.02 1.68
C LEU A 232 -16.82 -15.33 3.03
N ALA A 233 -15.51 -15.03 3.14
CA ALA A 233 -14.81 -14.95 4.41
C ALA A 233 -14.07 -13.61 4.48
N LEU A 234 -14.46 -12.72 5.42
CA LEU A 234 -13.99 -11.35 5.50
C LEU A 234 -13.40 -11.01 6.86
N TYR A 235 -12.28 -10.30 6.84
CA TYR A 235 -11.64 -9.74 8.04
C TYR A 235 -12.25 -8.40 8.43
N GLU A 236 -12.04 -7.35 7.62
CA GLU A 236 -12.54 -5.99 7.86
C GLU A 236 -13.68 -5.66 6.90
N LEU A 237 -14.75 -5.11 7.45
CA LEU A 237 -15.95 -4.73 6.72
C LEU A 237 -16.51 -3.43 7.31
N GLU A 238 -16.13 -2.28 6.72
CA GLU A 238 -16.55 -0.94 7.18
C GLU A 238 -17.05 -0.05 6.02
N ASP A 239 -16.63 -0.34 4.80
CA ASP A 239 -16.99 0.47 3.64
C ASP A 239 -18.50 0.40 3.39
N THR A 240 -19.14 1.59 3.35
CA THR A 240 -20.61 1.68 3.28
C THR A 240 -21.16 1.14 1.97
N GLU A 241 -20.49 1.39 0.83
CA GLU A 241 -20.91 0.89 -0.48
C GLU A 241 -20.86 -0.63 -0.53
N LEU A 242 -19.81 -1.24 0.04
CA LEU A 242 -19.68 -2.69 0.10
C LEU A 242 -20.66 -3.33 1.10
N VAL A 243 -20.92 -2.68 2.23
CA VAL A 243 -21.96 -3.14 3.17
C VAL A 243 -23.33 -3.09 2.53
N ASP A 244 -23.63 -2.02 1.78
CA ASP A 244 -24.92 -1.89 1.09
C ASP A 244 -25.05 -2.90 -0.05
N LEU A 245 -23.97 -3.21 -0.77
CA LEU A 245 -23.90 -4.27 -1.78
C LEU A 245 -24.23 -5.65 -1.15
N LEU A 246 -23.67 -5.96 0.02
CA LEU A 246 -24.00 -7.18 0.76
C LEU A 246 -25.47 -7.21 1.20
N VAL A 247 -26.01 -6.07 1.64
CA VAL A 247 -27.43 -5.97 2.05
C VAL A 247 -28.36 -6.22 0.85
N GLN A 248 -28.07 -5.62 -0.30
CA GLN A 248 -28.85 -5.80 -1.54
C GLN A 248 -28.88 -7.25 -1.99
N ASN A 249 -27.76 -7.97 -1.82
CA ASN A 249 -27.60 -9.35 -2.28
C ASN A 249 -27.75 -10.38 -1.15
N GLN A 250 -28.23 -10.00 0.02
CA GLN A 250 -28.23 -10.81 1.23
C GLN A 250 -28.89 -12.21 1.10
N ALA A 251 -29.86 -12.37 0.17
CA ALA A 251 -30.51 -13.64 -0.09
C ALA A 251 -29.57 -14.70 -0.69
N ARG A 252 -28.57 -14.28 -1.45
CA ARG A 252 -27.57 -15.12 -2.15
C ARG A 252 -26.26 -15.29 -1.40
N LEU A 253 -26.14 -14.76 -0.16
CA LEU A 253 -24.86 -14.73 0.56
C LEU A 253 -24.80 -15.68 1.72
N ASN A 254 -23.65 -16.30 1.89
CA ASN A 254 -23.18 -16.96 3.09
C ASN A 254 -21.87 -16.27 3.53
N LEU A 255 -21.84 -15.69 4.73
CA LEU A 255 -20.76 -14.84 5.18
C LEU A 255 -20.13 -15.34 6.49
N ILE A 256 -18.83 -15.57 6.49
CA ILE A 256 -18.02 -15.68 7.70
C ILE A 256 -17.37 -14.32 7.95
N LEU A 257 -17.71 -13.66 9.07
CA LEU A 257 -17.19 -12.34 9.43
C LEU A 257 -16.33 -12.42 10.68
N SER A 258 -15.04 -12.07 10.52
CA SER A 258 -14.08 -12.06 11.62
C SER A 258 -14.24 -10.83 12.53
N THR A 259 -13.50 -10.82 13.64
CA THR A 259 -13.34 -9.64 14.50
C THR A 259 -12.34 -8.68 13.90
N ALA A 260 -12.65 -7.38 13.86
CA ALA A 260 -11.72 -6.34 13.46
C ALA A 260 -11.77 -5.11 14.36
N GLY A 261 -10.58 -4.61 14.71
CA GLY A 261 -10.40 -3.44 15.55
C GLY A 261 -10.70 -3.66 17.05
N SER A 262 -10.08 -2.86 17.90
CA SER A 262 -10.37 -2.83 19.34
C SER A 262 -10.18 -1.42 19.90
N LYS A 263 -10.93 -1.09 20.97
CA LYS A 263 -10.81 0.19 21.66
C LYS A 263 -10.81 -0.04 23.16
N THR A 264 -9.72 0.31 23.83
CA THR A 264 -9.61 0.27 25.29
C THR A 264 -10.01 1.62 25.87
N THR A 265 -10.98 1.62 26.77
CA THR A 265 -11.44 2.83 27.49
C THR A 265 -11.30 2.62 29.00
N LYS A 266 -10.96 3.71 29.71
CA LYS A 266 -11.03 3.68 31.17
C LYS A 266 -12.48 3.50 31.60
N ALA A 267 -12.78 2.51 32.42
CA ALA A 267 -14.13 2.32 32.97
C ALA A 267 -14.53 3.58 33.74
N LYS A 268 -15.64 4.21 33.38
CA LYS A 268 -16.23 5.26 34.24
C LYS A 268 -16.71 4.61 35.51
N PRO A 269 -16.48 5.20 36.70
CA PRO A 269 -17.04 4.68 37.95
C PRO A 269 -18.55 4.52 37.83
N ALA A 270 -19.05 3.40 38.23
CA ALA A 270 -20.49 3.01 38.08
C ALA A 270 -21.53 3.98 38.70
N GLY A 271 -21.06 4.98 39.49
CA GLY A 271 -21.92 6.00 40.11
C GLY A 271 -22.31 7.21 39.24
N MET A 272 -21.63 7.45 38.11
CA MET A 272 -21.88 8.70 37.33
C MET A 272 -22.89 8.54 36.19
N ALA A 273 -23.27 7.33 35.79
CA ALA A 273 -24.23 7.12 34.72
C ALA A 273 -25.69 7.40 35.16
N ALA A 274 -25.99 7.21 36.43
CA ALA A 274 -27.32 7.54 37.00
C ALA A 274 -27.46 9.06 37.22
N ALA A 275 -26.40 9.73 37.71
CA ALA A 275 -26.38 11.16 37.93
C ALA A 275 -26.47 11.97 36.64
N ALA A 276 -25.80 11.50 35.55
CA ALA A 276 -25.83 12.18 34.25
C ALA A 276 -27.20 12.09 33.58
N LYS A 277 -27.92 10.96 33.71
CA LYS A 277 -29.31 10.84 33.22
C LYS A 277 -30.31 11.70 34.01
N THR A 278 -30.08 11.89 35.32
CA THR A 278 -30.91 12.75 36.18
C THR A 278 -30.61 14.25 35.92
N MET A 279 -29.35 14.64 35.64
CA MET A 279 -29.00 16.01 35.27
C MET A 279 -29.55 16.40 33.89
N VAL A 280 -29.48 15.49 32.91
CA VAL A 280 -30.04 15.76 31.55
C VAL A 280 -31.58 15.83 31.59
N LYS A 281 -32.26 15.07 32.45
CA LYS A 281 -33.72 15.23 32.68
C LYS A 281 -34.04 16.54 33.41
N ARG A 282 -33.25 16.96 34.42
CA ARG A 282 -33.42 18.25 35.11
C ARG A 282 -33.10 19.44 34.22
N SER A 283 -32.09 19.40 33.38
CA SER A 283 -31.75 20.50 32.45
C SER A 283 -32.80 20.67 31.34
N LYS A 284 -33.50 19.59 30.92
CA LYS A 284 -34.65 19.70 29.98
C LYS A 284 -35.91 20.26 30.60
N LEU A 285 -36.13 20.07 31.93
CA LEU A 285 -37.24 20.65 32.65
C LEU A 285 -37.00 22.14 33.00
N VAL A 286 -35.76 22.55 33.27
CA VAL A 286 -35.40 23.94 33.55
C VAL A 286 -35.39 24.79 32.25
N LYS A 287 -35.07 24.21 31.09
CA LYS A 287 -35.20 24.95 29.80
C LYS A 287 -36.63 25.19 29.31
N LYS A 288 -37.63 24.60 29.96
CA LYS A 288 -39.05 24.83 29.64
C LYS A 288 -39.70 25.89 30.53
N ALA A 289 -39.02 26.30 31.64
CA ALA A 289 -39.55 27.28 32.61
C ALA A 289 -38.94 28.69 32.59
N THR A 290 -37.89 28.93 31.79
CA THR A 290 -37.24 30.24 31.74
C THR A 290 -37.14 30.79 30.32
N LYS A 291 -38.30 30.96 29.69
CA LYS A 291 -38.46 31.94 28.57
C LYS A 291 -39.29 33.11 29.11
N LYS A 292 -38.67 33.96 29.91
CA LYS A 292 -38.97 35.40 30.18
C LYS A 292 -38.31 35.82 31.52
N LYS A 293 -37.20 36.50 31.46
CA LYS A 293 -36.79 37.76 32.14
C LYS A 293 -35.25 37.81 32.26
N SER A 294 -34.78 38.86 31.64
CA SER A 294 -33.50 39.61 31.71
C SER A 294 -32.40 39.16 32.69
N ILE A 295 -31.28 38.79 32.10
CA ILE A 295 -29.95 38.60 32.73
C ILE A 295 -29.22 39.96 32.64
N ALA A 296 -29.25 40.77 33.70
CA ALA A 296 -28.35 41.94 33.80
C ALA A 296 -28.00 42.37 35.22
N THR A 297 -28.29 41.59 36.28
CA THR A 297 -28.09 42.14 37.65
C THR A 297 -27.46 41.18 38.66
N MET A 298 -26.79 40.11 38.27
CA MET A 298 -26.12 39.21 39.21
C MET A 298 -24.63 38.97 39.06
N ALA A 299 -23.93 39.73 38.21
CA ALA A 299 -22.48 39.56 38.01
C ALA A 299 -21.60 40.50 38.86
N LYS A 300 -22.16 41.27 39.83
CA LYS A 300 -21.39 42.24 40.63
C LYS A 300 -21.33 41.99 42.13
N LYS A 301 -21.79 40.85 42.65
CA LYS A 301 -21.76 40.57 44.12
C LYS A 301 -20.89 39.40 44.58
N SER A 302 -20.16 38.73 43.70
CA SER A 302 -19.29 37.58 44.11
C SER A 302 -17.81 37.84 44.09
N ALA A 303 -17.35 39.07 43.76
CA ALA A 303 -15.93 39.40 43.65
C ALA A 303 -15.35 40.11 44.91
N LYS A 304 -16.09 40.22 46.02
CA LYS A 304 -15.67 41.01 47.17
C LYS A 304 -15.58 40.25 48.52
N LYS A 305 -15.40 38.92 48.49
CA LYS A 305 -15.26 38.12 49.73
C LYS A 305 -14.14 37.09 49.74
N LEU A 306 -13.05 37.32 49.02
CA LEU A 306 -11.86 36.45 49.09
C LEU A 306 -10.55 37.21 49.16
N SER A 307 -10.48 38.27 50.04
CA SER A 307 -9.21 38.95 50.33
C SER A 307 -9.13 39.40 51.79
N ALA A 308 -9.29 38.48 52.72
CA ALA A 308 -8.90 38.73 54.14
C ALA A 308 -8.80 37.42 54.90
N ALA A 309 -7.64 36.79 54.87
CA ALA A 309 -7.11 35.94 55.98
C ALA A 309 -5.69 35.45 55.59
N LYS A 310 -4.73 36.35 55.70
CA LYS A 310 -3.32 35.98 55.92
C LYS A 310 -2.87 36.73 57.15
N LYS A 311 -2.41 35.97 58.12
CA LYS A 311 -1.48 36.22 59.23
C LYS A 311 -2.01 35.73 60.58
N THR A 312 -1.25 34.84 61.07
CA THR A 312 -0.63 34.63 62.40
C THR A 312 -0.60 33.12 62.63
N GLY A 313 0.37 32.51 62.97
CA GLY A 313 1.66 32.47 63.49
C GLY A 313 1.71 31.63 64.78
N ALA A 314 2.48 30.52 64.74
CA ALA A 314 3.17 29.85 65.83
C ALA A 314 2.41 29.32 67.07
N ALA A 315 2.45 28.04 67.36
CA ALA A 315 3.22 27.45 68.45
C ALA A 315 2.77 26.04 68.89
N LYS A 316 3.69 25.14 68.82
CA LYS A 316 4.16 24.12 69.83
C LYS A 316 3.25 23.02 70.40
N LYS A 317 3.71 21.80 70.06
CA LYS A 317 4.07 20.65 70.95
C LYS A 317 3.04 19.98 71.87
N ALA A 318 3.00 18.66 71.60
CA ALA A 318 2.89 17.57 72.55
C ALA A 318 1.48 17.12 73.04
N ALA A 319 1.08 15.99 72.57
CA ALA A 319 0.72 14.83 73.40
C ALA A 319 0.32 13.64 72.52
N GLY A 320 0.84 12.53 72.81
CA GLY A 320 0.77 11.30 72.09
C GLY A 320 -0.45 10.44 72.37
N LYS A 321 -0.46 9.39 71.57
CA LYS A 321 -1.07 8.08 71.72
C LYS A 321 -2.50 7.90 71.21
N ALA A 322 -2.53 6.90 70.35
CA ALA A 322 -3.68 6.06 69.99
C ALA A 322 -4.73 6.64 69.01
N VAL A 323 -4.39 6.59 67.73
CA VAL A 323 -5.42 6.51 66.72
C VAL A 323 -5.28 5.18 65.96
N LYS A 324 -6.30 4.35 66.05
CA LYS A 324 -6.50 3.13 65.31
C LYS A 324 -6.25 3.38 63.80
N LYS A 325 -5.35 2.58 63.20
CA LYS A 325 -5.23 2.49 61.71
C LYS A 325 -6.57 2.05 61.14
N THR A 326 -7.39 2.99 60.72
CA THR A 326 -8.40 2.72 59.69
C THR A 326 -7.66 2.49 58.39
N LYS A 327 -7.67 1.27 57.90
CA LYS A 327 -7.23 0.93 56.53
C LYS A 327 -7.98 1.87 55.58
N LYS A 328 -7.31 2.84 54.97
CA LYS A 328 -7.80 3.48 53.75
C LYS A 328 -8.00 2.36 52.73
N SER A 329 -9.26 2.06 52.41
CA SER A 329 -9.56 1.27 51.26
C SER A 329 -8.92 1.95 50.05
N SER A 330 -7.90 1.35 49.48
CA SER A 330 -7.33 1.79 48.21
C SER A 330 -8.46 1.75 47.20
N ALA A 331 -8.95 2.90 46.76
CA ALA A 331 -9.89 2.99 45.66
C ALA A 331 -9.28 2.19 44.50
N ALA A 332 -9.91 1.10 44.12
CA ALA A 332 -9.45 0.25 43.04
C ALA A 332 -9.27 1.14 41.77
N LYS A 333 -8.08 1.15 41.21
CA LYS A 333 -7.82 1.88 39.95
C LYS A 333 -8.89 1.46 38.94
N PRO A 334 -9.51 2.39 38.22
CA PRO A 334 -10.54 2.05 37.26
C PRO A 334 -9.99 1.03 36.26
N LYS A 335 -10.62 -0.14 36.20
CA LYS A 335 -10.22 -1.20 35.27
C LYS A 335 -10.46 -0.72 33.85
N ASN A 336 -9.47 -0.86 33.00
CA ASN A 336 -9.63 -0.62 31.57
C ASN A 336 -10.60 -1.68 31.00
N VAL A 337 -11.54 -1.22 30.19
CA VAL A 337 -12.47 -2.09 29.43
C VAL A 337 -12.09 -2.01 27.98
N THR A 338 -11.83 -3.18 27.35
CA THR A 338 -11.58 -3.27 25.91
C THR A 338 -12.88 -3.68 25.22
N VAL A 339 -13.29 -2.89 24.25
CA VAL A 339 -14.37 -3.21 23.32
C VAL A 339 -13.73 -3.75 22.06
N TRP A 340 -14.13 -4.94 21.68
CA TRP A 340 -13.64 -5.62 20.49
C TRP A 340 -14.55 -5.36 19.29
N ASP A 341 -14.07 -5.62 18.07
CA ASP A 341 -14.83 -5.56 16.83
C ASP A 341 -15.35 -4.16 16.48
N VAL A 342 -14.63 -3.12 16.86
CA VAL A 342 -15.09 -1.74 16.64
C VAL A 342 -15.18 -1.38 15.15
N THR A 343 -14.39 -2.01 14.29
CA THR A 343 -14.43 -1.81 12.84
C THR A 343 -15.69 -2.44 12.23
N ASN A 344 -15.98 -3.71 12.57
CA ASN A 344 -17.07 -4.47 11.95
C ASN A 344 -18.41 -4.33 12.68
N ALA A 345 -18.45 -3.73 13.88
CA ALA A 345 -19.62 -3.76 14.75
C ALA A 345 -20.90 -3.27 14.07
N ALA A 346 -20.84 -2.19 13.29
CA ALA A 346 -22.01 -1.64 12.59
C ALA A 346 -22.48 -2.55 11.45
N ALA A 347 -21.56 -3.00 10.60
CA ALA A 347 -21.86 -3.93 9.51
C ALA A 347 -22.40 -5.26 10.04
N ARG A 348 -21.75 -5.81 11.07
CA ARG A 348 -22.18 -7.06 11.72
C ARG A 348 -23.62 -6.96 12.27
N ALA A 349 -23.94 -5.88 12.98
CA ALA A 349 -25.29 -5.68 13.51
C ALA A 349 -26.34 -5.62 12.39
N LYS A 350 -26.05 -4.87 11.29
CA LYS A 350 -26.95 -4.74 10.15
C LYS A 350 -27.15 -6.07 9.42
N LEU A 351 -26.06 -6.78 9.11
CA LEU A 351 -26.10 -8.02 8.36
C LEU A 351 -26.65 -9.20 9.18
N SER A 352 -26.34 -9.28 10.49
CA SER A 352 -26.88 -10.34 11.35
C SER A 352 -28.41 -10.30 11.45
N ALA A 353 -28.99 -9.10 11.45
CA ALA A 353 -30.44 -8.93 11.46
C ALA A 353 -31.11 -9.42 10.17
N LEU A 354 -30.42 -9.36 9.03
CA LEU A 354 -30.96 -9.71 7.72
C LEU A 354 -30.65 -11.15 7.30
N MET A 355 -29.46 -11.64 7.63
CA MET A 355 -28.94 -12.91 7.13
C MET A 355 -29.21 -14.08 8.09
N GLY A 356 -29.42 -13.82 9.38
CA GLY A 356 -29.63 -14.86 10.38
C GLY A 356 -28.46 -15.85 10.44
N SER A 357 -28.76 -17.15 10.29
CA SER A 357 -27.76 -18.23 10.32
C SER A 357 -26.78 -18.22 9.15
N ARG A 358 -27.06 -17.51 8.05
CA ARG A 358 -26.15 -17.36 6.91
C ARG A 358 -24.98 -16.41 7.18
N LEU A 359 -25.00 -15.65 8.28
CA LEU A 359 -23.85 -14.93 8.79
C LEU A 359 -23.28 -15.68 9.99
N GLN A 360 -22.10 -16.24 9.83
CA GLN A 360 -21.36 -16.85 10.93
C GLN A 360 -20.31 -15.90 11.47
N ASN A 361 -20.34 -15.70 12.78
CA ASN A 361 -19.33 -14.92 13.47
C ASN A 361 -18.12 -15.80 13.80
N ARG A 362 -16.92 -15.27 13.47
CA ARG A 362 -15.65 -15.89 13.79
C ARG A 362 -14.82 -14.91 14.62
N MET A 363 -15.04 -14.97 15.96
CA MET A 363 -14.61 -13.93 16.90
C MET A 363 -13.28 -14.29 17.55
N PHE A 364 -12.21 -13.62 17.14
CA PHE A 364 -10.86 -13.77 17.65
C PHE A 364 -10.49 -12.71 18.69
N ASN A 365 -9.51 -13.04 19.52
CA ASN A 365 -8.74 -12.05 20.26
C ASN A 365 -7.68 -11.47 19.32
N ASN A 366 -7.91 -10.26 18.78
CA ASN A 366 -7.08 -9.61 17.79
C ASN A 366 -5.61 -9.36 18.21
N SER A 367 -5.30 -9.45 19.51
CA SER A 367 -3.91 -9.36 19.96
C SER A 367 -3.09 -10.61 19.63
N ALA A 368 -3.75 -11.77 19.55
CA ALA A 368 -3.11 -13.08 19.34
C ALA A 368 -3.38 -13.64 17.93
N HIS A 369 -4.64 -13.57 17.48
CA HIS A 369 -5.13 -14.22 16.27
C HIS A 369 -6.10 -13.29 15.52
N ILE A 370 -6.13 -13.40 14.18
CA ILE A 370 -7.10 -12.71 13.34
C ILE A 370 -7.61 -13.64 12.23
N GLY A 371 -8.88 -13.53 11.90
CA GLY A 371 -9.43 -14.18 10.71
C GLY A 371 -9.23 -13.26 9.50
N HIS A 372 -8.04 -13.30 8.92
CA HIS A 372 -7.55 -12.27 7.99
C HIS A 372 -7.92 -12.51 6.53
N ASN A 373 -8.78 -13.46 6.25
CA ASN A 373 -9.25 -13.76 4.90
C ASN A 373 -10.00 -12.60 4.24
N LYS A 374 -9.91 -12.52 2.93
CA LYS A 374 -10.62 -11.62 2.03
C LYS A 374 -10.89 -12.36 0.74
N PHE A 375 -11.86 -13.27 0.75
CA PHE A 375 -12.22 -13.99 -0.46
C PHE A 375 -13.72 -14.21 -0.58
N ALA A 376 -14.17 -14.46 -1.80
CA ALA A 376 -15.50 -14.90 -2.14
C ALA A 376 -15.43 -16.05 -3.14
N VAL A 377 -16.26 -17.07 -2.97
CA VAL A 377 -16.46 -18.16 -3.92
C VAL A 377 -17.86 -18.07 -4.48
N LEU A 378 -17.98 -18.09 -5.78
CA LEU A 378 -19.25 -18.20 -6.49
C LEU A 378 -19.58 -19.67 -6.74
N LEU A 379 -20.77 -20.07 -6.31
CA LEU A 379 -21.39 -21.34 -6.68
C LEU A 379 -22.53 -21.05 -7.68
N ASP A 380 -22.62 -21.87 -8.73
CA ASP A 380 -23.72 -21.80 -9.69
C ASP A 380 -25.07 -22.22 -9.07
N ARG A 381 -26.14 -22.19 -9.86
CA ARG A 381 -27.50 -22.61 -9.43
C ARG A 381 -27.57 -24.06 -8.93
N ASN A 382 -26.63 -24.92 -9.33
CA ASN A 382 -26.56 -26.33 -8.92
C ASN A 382 -25.68 -26.51 -7.67
N GLY A 383 -25.15 -25.45 -7.11
CA GLY A 383 -24.24 -25.47 -5.97
C GLY A 383 -22.80 -25.87 -6.30
N LYS A 384 -22.40 -25.84 -7.59
CA LYS A 384 -21.03 -26.13 -8.04
C LYS A 384 -20.17 -24.87 -7.92
N PRO A 385 -19.03 -24.90 -7.19
CA PRO A 385 -18.08 -23.79 -7.17
C PRO A 385 -17.45 -23.58 -8.56
N ILE A 386 -17.44 -22.33 -9.05
CA ILE A 386 -17.01 -22.00 -10.42
C ILE A 386 -15.97 -20.89 -10.47
N VAL A 387 -16.01 -19.89 -9.59
CA VAL A 387 -15.12 -18.73 -9.59
C VAL A 387 -14.71 -18.36 -8.17
N VAL A 388 -13.48 -17.88 -8.03
CA VAL A 388 -12.96 -17.31 -6.80
C VAL A 388 -12.51 -15.86 -7.03
N TRP A 389 -12.85 -14.99 -6.08
CA TRP A 389 -12.25 -13.69 -5.86
C TRP A 389 -11.39 -13.75 -4.58
N SER A 390 -10.14 -13.25 -4.64
CA SER A 390 -9.24 -13.20 -3.48
C SER A 390 -8.26 -12.03 -3.62
N GLY A 391 -7.39 -11.83 -2.62
CA GLY A 391 -6.33 -10.81 -2.64
C GLY A 391 -6.05 -10.18 -1.28
N SER A 392 -5.42 -9.01 -1.30
CA SER A 392 -5.01 -8.29 -0.09
C SER A 392 -6.03 -7.24 0.37
N THR A 393 -7.05 -6.92 -0.44
CA THR A 393 -7.94 -5.78 -0.26
C THR A 393 -8.91 -5.96 0.91
N ASN A 394 -8.75 -5.18 1.99
CA ASN A 394 -9.76 -5.08 3.05
C ASN A 394 -11.01 -4.32 2.56
N TRP A 395 -12.18 -4.72 3.04
CA TRP A 395 -13.46 -4.10 2.67
C TRP A 395 -13.74 -2.84 3.51
N THR A 396 -12.74 -1.96 3.53
CA THR A 396 -12.79 -0.67 4.22
C THR A 396 -12.49 0.45 3.24
N LYS A 397 -12.93 1.66 3.54
CA LYS A 397 -12.60 2.85 2.72
C LYS A 397 -11.09 3.04 2.54
N THR A 398 -10.30 2.75 3.59
CA THR A 398 -8.83 2.83 3.53
C THR A 398 -8.21 1.69 2.75
N GLY A 399 -8.74 0.48 2.84
CA GLY A 399 -8.32 -0.66 2.04
C GLY A 399 -8.54 -0.43 0.55
N LEU A 400 -9.66 0.18 0.18
CA LEU A 400 -9.98 0.50 -1.21
C LEU A 400 -9.21 1.71 -1.75
N CYS A 401 -9.03 2.78 -0.95
CA CYS A 401 -8.63 4.11 -1.45
C CYS A 401 -7.31 4.64 -0.91
N ALA A 402 -6.74 4.08 0.17
CA ALA A 402 -5.60 4.68 0.88
C ALA A 402 -4.46 3.72 1.20
N GLN A 403 -4.51 2.51 0.69
CA GLN A 403 -3.47 1.48 0.81
C GLN A 403 -3.23 0.88 -0.57
N SER A 404 -1.99 0.45 -0.88
CA SER A 404 -1.78 -0.39 -2.04
C SER A 404 -2.33 -1.78 -1.78
N ASN A 405 -3.13 -2.26 -2.70
CA ASN A 405 -3.75 -3.57 -2.63
C ASN A 405 -3.90 -4.16 -4.03
N ASN A 406 -3.96 -5.47 -4.07
CA ASN A 406 -4.29 -6.23 -5.27
C ASN A 406 -5.50 -7.13 -5.03
N THR A 407 -6.11 -7.51 -6.13
CA THR A 407 -7.25 -8.42 -6.21
C THR A 407 -7.05 -9.35 -7.38
N ILE A 408 -7.41 -10.61 -7.22
CA ILE A 408 -7.33 -11.64 -8.25
C ILE A 408 -8.68 -12.36 -8.36
N ILE A 409 -9.10 -12.61 -9.59
CA ILE A 409 -10.26 -13.47 -9.90
C ILE A 409 -9.75 -14.66 -10.69
N ILE A 410 -10.19 -15.86 -10.35
CA ILE A 410 -9.78 -17.10 -10.98
C ILE A 410 -11.02 -17.88 -11.44
N GLU A 411 -11.11 -18.11 -12.74
CA GLU A 411 -12.15 -18.85 -13.44
C GLU A 411 -11.75 -20.33 -13.50
N SER A 412 -11.98 -21.07 -12.40
CA SER A 412 -11.62 -22.48 -12.35
C SER A 412 -12.42 -23.22 -11.29
N ASP A 413 -13.14 -24.26 -11.70
CA ASP A 413 -13.90 -25.14 -10.83
C ASP A 413 -13.02 -25.76 -9.74
N ALA A 414 -11.80 -26.19 -10.09
CA ALA A 414 -10.88 -26.83 -9.16
C ALA A 414 -10.41 -25.86 -8.08
N VAL A 415 -10.06 -24.62 -8.46
CA VAL A 415 -9.65 -23.56 -7.52
C VAL A 415 -10.84 -23.13 -6.67
N ALA A 416 -12.00 -22.91 -7.29
CA ALA A 416 -13.22 -22.52 -6.59
C ALA A 416 -13.64 -23.60 -5.58
N LYS A 417 -13.53 -24.88 -5.93
CA LYS A 417 -13.79 -26.00 -5.02
C LYS A 417 -12.82 -26.00 -3.82
N ALA A 418 -11.53 -25.80 -4.04
CA ALA A 418 -10.55 -25.76 -2.95
C ALA A 418 -10.83 -24.62 -1.96
N TYR A 419 -11.20 -23.44 -2.45
CA TYR A 419 -11.62 -22.31 -1.60
C TYR A 419 -12.95 -22.56 -0.89
N PHE A 420 -13.90 -23.23 -1.55
CA PHE A 420 -15.18 -23.59 -0.93
C PHE A 420 -14.98 -24.65 0.16
N ASP A 421 -14.11 -25.64 -0.06
CA ASP A 421 -13.75 -26.64 0.95
C ASP A 421 -13.09 -25.95 2.18
N TYR A 422 -12.21 -24.97 1.96
CA TYR A 422 -11.62 -24.17 3.04
C TYR A 422 -12.69 -23.32 3.76
N TRP A 423 -13.59 -22.66 3.03
CA TRP A 423 -14.71 -21.94 3.62
C TRP A 423 -15.57 -22.86 4.50
N THR A 424 -15.82 -24.06 4.04
CA THR A 424 -16.60 -25.09 4.78
C THR A 424 -15.89 -25.51 6.07
N ARG A 425 -14.56 -25.67 6.04
CA ARG A 425 -13.77 -25.96 7.24
C ARG A 425 -13.81 -24.80 8.24
N LEU A 426 -13.68 -23.56 7.77
CA LEU A 426 -13.81 -22.36 8.62
C LEU A 426 -15.22 -22.27 9.22
N HIS A 427 -16.24 -22.61 8.44
CA HIS A 427 -17.64 -22.61 8.89
C HIS A 427 -17.89 -23.68 9.95
N ALA A 428 -17.26 -24.83 9.86
CA ALA A 428 -17.36 -25.91 10.85
C ALA A 428 -16.60 -25.58 12.15
N ASP A 429 -15.49 -24.84 12.08
CA ASP A 429 -14.67 -24.44 13.22
C ASP A 429 -15.24 -23.18 13.89
N LYS A 430 -16.33 -23.33 14.63
CA LYS A 430 -17.14 -22.25 15.19
C LYS A 430 -16.44 -21.51 16.33
N LEU A 431 -16.36 -20.18 16.22
CA LEU A 431 -15.94 -19.28 17.28
C LEU A 431 -17.10 -18.35 17.64
N PRO A 432 -17.85 -18.66 18.70
CA PRO A 432 -19.09 -17.94 19.03
C PRO A 432 -18.82 -16.49 19.44
N VAL A 433 -19.79 -15.61 19.19
CA VAL A 433 -19.75 -14.21 19.58
C VAL A 433 -19.99 -14.09 21.09
N PRO A 434 -19.03 -13.58 21.88
CA PRO A 434 -19.25 -13.28 23.27
C PRO A 434 -20.20 -12.09 23.43
N LYS A 435 -21.01 -12.13 24.49
CA LYS A 435 -21.86 -11.00 24.88
C LYS A 435 -21.58 -10.66 26.34
N PRO A 436 -21.24 -9.41 26.65
CA PRO A 436 -21.00 -8.27 25.74
C PRO A 436 -19.72 -8.44 24.93
N LEU A 437 -19.57 -7.65 23.83
CA LEU A 437 -18.34 -7.63 23.00
C LEU A 437 -17.07 -7.20 23.76
N SER A 438 -17.21 -6.70 24.98
CA SER A 438 -16.11 -6.41 25.91
C SER A 438 -15.59 -7.67 26.65
N ALA A 439 -16.27 -8.80 26.54
CA ALA A 439 -15.79 -10.05 27.13
C ALA A 439 -14.60 -10.61 26.34
N PRO A 440 -13.76 -11.46 26.96
CA PRO A 440 -12.67 -12.15 26.25
C PRO A 440 -13.22 -12.95 25.05
N LEU A 441 -12.55 -12.83 23.91
CA LEU A 441 -12.88 -13.54 22.68
C LEU A 441 -12.13 -14.87 22.62
N GLY A 442 -12.72 -15.88 21.98
CA GLY A 442 -12.07 -17.12 21.65
C GLY A 442 -10.86 -16.89 20.73
N SER A 443 -9.89 -17.75 20.81
CA SER A 443 -8.66 -17.63 20.00
C SER A 443 -8.20 -18.98 19.43
N ASP A 444 -8.98 -20.02 19.64
CA ASP A 444 -8.55 -21.38 19.30
C ASP A 444 -9.19 -21.86 18.01
N GLN A 445 -8.30 -22.11 17.04
CA GLN A 445 -8.63 -22.88 15.85
C GLN A 445 -8.34 -24.36 16.12
N GLY A 446 -9.26 -25.24 15.68
CA GLY A 446 -9.20 -26.65 15.97
C GLY A 446 -8.03 -27.39 15.29
N PRO A 447 -7.55 -28.52 15.86
CA PRO A 447 -6.48 -29.32 15.24
C PRO A 447 -6.84 -29.85 13.86
N ALA A 448 -8.11 -30.20 13.62
CA ALA A 448 -8.57 -30.69 12.32
C ALA A 448 -8.40 -29.65 11.20
N LEU A 449 -8.70 -28.36 11.46
CA LEU A 449 -8.46 -27.27 10.52
C LEU A 449 -6.97 -27.17 10.17
N ARG A 450 -6.09 -27.18 11.17
CA ARG A 450 -4.64 -27.04 11.00
C ARG A 450 -4.03 -28.21 10.21
N THR A 451 -4.50 -29.42 10.45
CA THR A 451 -4.03 -30.61 9.74
C THR A 451 -4.47 -30.59 8.28
N ALA A 452 -5.72 -30.19 8.01
CA ALA A 452 -6.24 -30.09 6.63
C ALA A 452 -5.55 -29.00 5.80
N ASP A 453 -5.08 -27.94 6.46
CA ASP A 453 -4.44 -26.79 5.79
C ASP A 453 -2.89 -26.96 5.68
N ALA A 454 -2.31 -28.06 6.20
CA ALA A 454 -0.86 -28.31 6.23
C ALA A 454 -0.26 -28.71 4.86
N THR A 455 -1.09 -28.95 3.87
CA THR A 455 -0.68 -29.29 2.50
C THR A 455 -1.41 -28.41 1.49
N PRO A 456 -0.76 -28.06 0.34
CA PRO A 456 -1.40 -27.24 -0.67
C PRO A 456 -2.45 -28.01 -1.46
N ASN A 457 -3.43 -27.28 -2.02
CA ASN A 457 -4.27 -27.77 -3.09
C ASN A 457 -3.65 -27.31 -4.42
N SER A 458 -3.13 -28.24 -5.20
CA SER A 458 -2.42 -27.96 -6.44
C SER A 458 -3.26 -28.33 -7.65
N THR A 459 -3.28 -27.46 -8.67
CA THR A 459 -3.95 -27.71 -9.95
C THR A 459 -3.27 -26.92 -11.07
N THR A 460 -3.82 -27.00 -12.28
CA THR A 460 -3.34 -26.22 -13.43
C THR A 460 -4.49 -25.41 -14.04
N LEU A 461 -4.15 -24.25 -14.58
CA LEU A 461 -5.03 -23.33 -15.28
C LEU A 461 -4.58 -23.21 -16.75
N ASP A 462 -5.35 -22.51 -17.58
CA ASP A 462 -4.99 -22.21 -18.96
C ASP A 462 -4.59 -23.45 -19.74
N LYS A 463 -5.37 -24.53 -19.63
CA LYS A 463 -5.10 -25.82 -20.27
C LYS A 463 -3.72 -26.40 -19.92
N GLY A 464 -3.30 -26.20 -18.68
CA GLY A 464 -2.05 -26.76 -18.16
C GLY A 464 -0.82 -25.86 -18.25
N LYS A 465 -0.95 -24.64 -18.77
CA LYS A 465 0.16 -23.69 -18.88
C LYS A 465 0.55 -23.07 -17.53
N THR A 466 -0.44 -22.66 -16.73
CA THR A 466 -0.24 -22.05 -15.42
C THR A 466 -0.44 -23.09 -14.33
N LYS A 467 0.57 -23.31 -13.47
CA LYS A 467 0.45 -24.13 -12.26
C LYS A 467 0.05 -23.25 -11.09
N ILE A 468 -0.89 -23.70 -10.25
CA ILE A 468 -1.31 -22.98 -9.06
C ILE A 468 -1.28 -23.89 -7.85
N ASP A 469 -0.68 -23.41 -6.76
CA ASP A 469 -0.70 -24.04 -5.44
C ASP A 469 -1.41 -23.10 -4.47
N LEU A 470 -2.44 -23.62 -3.80
CA LEU A 470 -3.27 -22.88 -2.84
C LEU A 470 -2.92 -23.34 -1.43
N TRP A 471 -2.46 -22.42 -0.62
CA TRP A 471 -2.16 -22.64 0.78
C TRP A 471 -3.18 -21.92 1.66
N TYR A 472 -3.58 -22.57 2.72
CA TYR A 472 -4.47 -22.01 3.73
C TYR A 472 -3.80 -22.04 5.09
N SER A 473 -4.22 -21.20 6.00
CA SER A 473 -3.76 -21.21 7.39
C SER A 473 -4.92 -21.02 8.38
N PRO A 474 -4.72 -21.43 9.65
CA PRO A 474 -3.46 -21.91 10.25
C PRO A 474 -3.13 -23.32 9.82
N ASN A 475 -1.86 -23.57 9.49
CA ASN A 475 -1.39 -24.82 8.89
C ASN A 475 -0.32 -25.55 9.71
N THR A 476 -0.04 -25.09 10.92
CA THR A 476 0.94 -25.68 11.82
C THR A 476 0.32 -25.97 13.18
N PRO A 477 0.74 -27.06 13.86
CA PRO A 477 0.34 -27.32 15.25
C PRO A 477 0.71 -26.14 16.15
N LYS A 478 -0.08 -25.90 17.18
CA LYS A 478 0.26 -24.91 18.22
C LYS A 478 1.51 -25.42 18.97
N THR A 479 2.61 -24.68 18.89
CA THR A 479 3.81 -24.94 19.67
C THR A 479 4.01 -23.89 20.75
N GLY A 480 4.63 -24.31 21.89
CA GLY A 480 4.59 -23.57 23.13
C GLY A 480 5.30 -22.20 23.16
N THR A 481 6.36 -21.96 22.39
CA THR A 481 7.10 -20.68 22.45
C THR A 481 7.56 -20.22 21.06
N PRO A 482 7.66 -18.90 20.82
CA PRO A 482 8.18 -18.37 19.54
C PRO A 482 9.60 -18.79 19.21
N LYS A 483 10.42 -19.11 20.21
CA LYS A 483 11.85 -19.48 20.04
C LYS A 483 12.08 -20.87 19.46
N ASN A 484 11.10 -21.79 19.53
CA ASN A 484 11.21 -23.17 19.07
C ASN A 484 10.24 -23.49 17.94
N ARG A 485 9.84 -22.49 17.15
CA ARG A 485 8.93 -22.69 16.03
C ARG A 485 9.71 -23.18 14.82
N THR A 486 9.26 -24.29 14.26
CA THR A 486 9.71 -24.75 12.93
C THR A 486 9.15 -23.84 11.85
N VAL A 487 9.84 -23.73 10.73
CA VAL A 487 9.31 -23.02 9.56
C VAL A 487 7.99 -23.67 9.13
N PRO A 488 6.90 -22.90 9.01
CA PRO A 488 5.61 -23.45 8.57
C PRO A 488 5.68 -24.01 7.15
N PRO A 489 4.88 -25.03 6.80
CA PRO A 489 4.99 -25.71 5.51
C PRO A 489 4.76 -24.79 4.30
N ASP A 490 3.84 -23.85 4.40
CA ASP A 490 3.58 -22.83 3.38
C ASP A 490 4.78 -21.88 3.17
N LEU A 491 5.42 -21.43 4.23
CA LEU A 491 6.62 -20.58 4.13
C LEU A 491 7.84 -21.39 3.69
N GLN A 492 7.95 -22.66 4.13
CA GLN A 492 9.00 -23.55 3.62
C GLN A 492 8.90 -23.72 2.11
N PHE A 493 7.68 -23.85 1.58
CA PHE A 493 7.43 -23.89 0.14
C PHE A 493 7.84 -22.59 -0.55
N VAL A 494 7.43 -21.43 -0.03
CA VAL A 494 7.82 -20.11 -0.55
C VAL A 494 9.33 -19.93 -0.56
N PHE A 495 10.01 -20.22 0.56
CA PHE A 495 11.47 -20.10 0.64
C PHE A 495 12.19 -21.05 -0.32
N SER A 496 11.64 -22.24 -0.57
CA SER A 496 12.20 -23.16 -1.56
C SER A 496 12.12 -22.61 -3.00
N LEU A 497 11.04 -21.91 -3.34
CA LEU A 497 10.90 -21.23 -4.63
C LEU A 497 11.84 -20.02 -4.74
N MET A 498 11.95 -19.20 -3.70
CA MET A 498 12.88 -18.09 -3.66
C MET A 498 14.35 -18.56 -3.78
N LYS A 499 14.70 -19.68 -3.18
CA LYS A 499 16.03 -20.30 -3.31
C LYS A 499 16.34 -20.77 -4.73
N GLN A 500 15.33 -21.09 -5.52
CA GLN A 500 15.46 -21.53 -6.92
C GLN A 500 15.46 -20.35 -7.91
N ALA A 501 15.29 -19.13 -7.44
CA ALA A 501 15.35 -17.93 -8.27
C ALA A 501 16.69 -17.85 -9.01
N LYS A 502 16.63 -17.52 -10.31
CA LYS A 502 17.80 -17.44 -11.20
C LYS A 502 18.24 -16.02 -11.48
N ASP A 503 17.26 -15.11 -11.53
CA ASP A 503 17.50 -13.74 -12.00
C ASP A 503 17.01 -12.67 -11.03
N ALA A 504 15.81 -12.84 -10.43
CA ALA A 504 15.24 -11.78 -9.60
C ALA A 504 14.21 -12.26 -8.57
N ILE A 505 14.18 -11.54 -7.44
CA ILE A 505 13.11 -11.62 -6.44
C ILE A 505 12.63 -10.19 -6.13
N PHE A 506 11.36 -9.91 -6.39
CA PHE A 506 10.71 -8.64 -6.07
C PHE A 506 9.59 -8.86 -5.07
N PHE A 507 9.41 -7.92 -4.13
CA PHE A 507 8.32 -8.06 -3.17
C PHE A 507 7.74 -6.74 -2.67
N LEU A 508 6.45 -6.79 -2.33
CA LEU A 508 5.73 -5.79 -1.54
C LEU A 508 5.11 -6.49 -0.34
N VAL A 509 5.52 -6.10 0.87
CA VAL A 509 5.04 -6.76 2.08
C VAL A 509 4.58 -5.75 3.15
N PHE A 510 3.46 -6.08 3.77
CA PHE A 510 2.91 -5.26 4.85
C PHE A 510 3.65 -5.50 6.17
N ASN A 511 3.49 -6.67 6.75
CA ASN A 511 4.05 -7.06 8.05
C ASN A 511 4.39 -8.56 8.08
N PRO A 512 5.52 -8.96 7.50
CA PRO A 512 5.94 -10.37 7.51
C PRO A 512 6.51 -10.80 8.88
N GLY A 513 6.60 -9.88 9.84
CA GLY A 513 7.27 -10.08 11.12
C GLY A 513 8.62 -9.39 11.18
N ARG A 514 9.28 -9.48 12.34
CA ARG A 514 10.59 -8.88 12.55
C ARG A 514 11.66 -9.71 11.83
N THR A 515 12.46 -9.05 11.02
CA THR A 515 13.65 -9.63 10.41
C THR A 515 14.84 -9.40 11.31
N ASP A 516 15.53 -10.47 11.69
CA ASP A 516 16.80 -10.41 12.41
C ASP A 516 17.94 -10.41 11.39
N PRO A 517 18.76 -9.34 11.30
CA PRO A 517 19.84 -9.27 10.33
C PRO A 517 21.02 -10.17 10.66
N GLU A 518 21.13 -10.61 11.92
CA GLU A 518 22.21 -11.50 12.42
C GLU A 518 21.71 -12.93 12.68
N GLY A 519 20.39 -13.17 12.45
CA GLY A 519 19.77 -14.47 12.70
C GLY A 519 20.23 -15.51 11.68
N GLU A 520 20.60 -16.67 12.17
CA GLU A 520 20.95 -17.83 11.33
C GLU A 520 19.73 -18.43 10.61
N ASP A 521 18.52 -18.09 11.04
CA ASP A 521 17.27 -18.68 10.56
C ASP A 521 16.50 -17.75 9.63
N VAL A 522 16.22 -18.21 8.42
CA VAL A 522 15.25 -17.59 7.50
C VAL A 522 13.85 -17.72 8.09
N ASN A 523 13.27 -16.60 8.52
CA ASN A 523 11.96 -16.56 9.18
C ASN A 523 10.92 -15.68 8.49
N THR A 524 11.31 -14.92 7.48
CA THR A 524 10.44 -14.06 6.68
C THR A 524 10.91 -14.05 5.23
N VAL A 525 10.04 -13.65 4.29
CA VAL A 525 10.45 -13.43 2.88
C VAL A 525 11.52 -12.34 2.76
N VAL A 526 11.59 -11.42 3.72
CA VAL A 526 12.63 -10.37 3.75
C VAL A 526 13.99 -10.98 4.08
N SER A 527 14.09 -11.80 5.14
CA SER A 527 15.35 -12.50 5.48
C SER A 527 15.77 -13.46 4.35
N ALA A 528 14.81 -14.22 3.78
CA ALA A 528 15.07 -15.09 2.65
C ALA A 528 15.67 -14.34 1.45
N GLY A 529 15.07 -13.20 1.07
CA GLY A 529 15.58 -12.37 -0.03
C GLY A 529 17.00 -11.85 0.23
N ILE A 530 17.29 -11.42 1.47
CA ILE A 530 18.64 -10.97 1.85
C ILE A 530 19.66 -12.10 1.75
N ASP A 531 19.33 -13.27 2.30
CA ASP A 531 20.27 -14.40 2.35
C ASP A 531 20.56 -14.94 0.95
N PHE A 532 19.53 -15.09 0.10
CA PHE A 532 19.72 -15.58 -1.26
C PHE A 532 20.47 -14.58 -2.13
N GLY A 533 20.20 -13.27 -1.99
CA GLY A 533 20.96 -12.25 -2.70
C GLY A 533 22.42 -12.11 -2.23
N ARG A 534 22.74 -12.47 -0.97
CA ARG A 534 24.12 -12.57 -0.50
C ARG A 534 24.86 -13.78 -1.10
N LEU A 535 24.15 -14.89 -1.29
CA LEU A 535 24.70 -16.11 -1.85
C LEU A 535 24.92 -16.03 -3.34
N ASP A 536 24.09 -15.25 -4.04
CA ASP A 536 24.15 -15.07 -5.49
C ASP A 536 24.20 -13.57 -5.84
N PRO A 537 25.40 -13.05 -6.19
CA PRO A 537 25.56 -11.65 -6.56
C PRO A 537 24.85 -11.24 -7.86
N ASP A 538 24.49 -12.20 -8.73
CA ASP A 538 23.79 -11.96 -9.98
C ASP A 538 22.25 -11.93 -9.79
N LEU A 539 21.77 -12.38 -8.64
CA LEU A 539 20.35 -12.35 -8.27
C LEU A 539 19.93 -10.94 -7.87
N THR A 540 19.02 -10.33 -8.60
CA THR A 540 18.48 -9.00 -8.29
C THR A 540 17.37 -9.10 -7.24
N VAL A 541 17.54 -8.47 -6.06
CA VAL A 541 16.55 -8.52 -4.98
C VAL A 541 16.09 -7.12 -4.57
N PHE A 542 14.85 -6.78 -4.88
CA PHE A 542 14.23 -5.51 -4.48
C PHE A 542 12.97 -5.74 -3.67
N GLY A 543 12.79 -4.93 -2.64
CA GLY A 543 11.56 -5.01 -1.87
C GLY A 543 11.16 -3.71 -1.20
N ALA A 544 9.86 -3.50 -1.05
CA ALA A 544 9.30 -2.44 -0.25
C ALA A 544 8.45 -3.00 0.90
N ILE A 545 8.65 -2.44 2.08
CA ILE A 545 8.11 -2.94 3.35
C ILE A 545 7.32 -1.83 4.03
N SER A 546 6.13 -2.12 4.53
CA SER A 546 5.30 -1.12 5.23
C SER A 546 5.62 -1.03 6.71
N ASP A 547 5.69 -2.16 7.41
CA ASP A 547 6.02 -2.17 8.84
C ASP A 547 7.53 -1.97 9.05
N PRO A 548 7.96 -0.87 9.70
CA PRO A 548 9.37 -0.61 9.89
C PRO A 548 10.10 -1.68 10.70
N THR A 549 9.39 -2.46 11.51
CA THR A 549 10.00 -3.53 12.32
C THR A 549 10.48 -4.72 11.50
N ALA A 550 9.99 -4.84 10.27
CA ALA A 550 10.41 -5.88 9.34
C ALA A 550 11.70 -5.52 8.56
N LEU A 551 12.12 -4.25 8.60
CA LEU A 551 13.39 -3.84 7.99
C LEU A 551 14.54 -4.21 8.93
N PRO A 552 15.60 -4.90 8.43
CA PRO A 552 16.76 -5.20 9.24
C PRO A 552 17.40 -3.95 9.85
N GLY A 553 17.94 -4.05 11.06
CA GLY A 553 18.54 -2.92 11.77
C GLY A 553 17.52 -1.93 12.38
N PHE A 554 16.22 -2.26 12.38
CA PHE A 554 15.23 -1.45 13.08
C PHE A 554 15.46 -1.46 14.58
N VAL A 555 15.67 -0.25 15.15
CA VAL A 555 15.72 -0.03 16.59
C VAL A 555 14.51 0.82 16.99
N ALA A 556 13.70 0.31 17.90
CA ALA A 556 12.56 1.08 18.40
C ALA A 556 13.04 2.34 19.12
N PRO A 557 12.42 3.51 18.89
CA PRO A 557 12.74 4.72 19.64
C PRO A 557 12.59 4.51 21.15
N PRO A 558 13.44 5.13 22.00
CA PRO A 558 13.30 5.06 23.45
C PRO A 558 11.90 5.51 23.88
N LYS A 559 11.29 4.78 24.83
CA LYS A 559 9.93 5.09 25.33
C LYS A 559 9.85 6.43 26.06
N ASP A 560 10.97 6.87 26.63
CA ASP A 560 11.08 8.04 27.50
C ASP A 560 11.70 9.27 26.81
N GLN A 561 11.80 9.26 25.46
CA GLN A 561 12.34 10.39 24.72
C GLN A 561 11.44 11.63 24.90
N PRO A 562 11.98 12.79 25.27
CA PRO A 562 11.21 14.02 25.39
C PRO A 562 10.42 14.34 24.11
N ARG A 563 9.20 14.89 24.26
CA ARG A 563 8.33 15.18 23.12
C ARG A 563 8.87 16.28 22.21
N ASP A 564 9.69 17.15 22.74
CA ASP A 564 10.22 18.35 22.11
C ASP A 564 11.58 18.11 21.41
N GLU A 565 12.18 16.94 21.60
CA GLU A 565 13.41 16.57 20.88
C GLU A 565 13.10 16.03 19.48
N PRO A 566 13.85 16.46 18.45
CA PRO A 566 13.72 15.90 17.10
C PRO A 566 14.01 14.39 17.12
N LYS A 567 13.03 13.60 16.78
CA LYS A 567 13.19 12.14 16.74
C LYS A 567 13.99 11.73 15.52
N ILE A 568 15.07 10.99 15.75
CA ILE A 568 15.83 10.36 14.67
C ILE A 568 14.90 9.35 13.96
N PRO A 569 14.66 9.50 12.63
CA PRO A 569 13.84 8.56 11.89
C PRO A 569 14.41 7.13 11.98
N PRO A 570 13.57 6.08 11.96
CA PRO A 570 14.08 4.72 11.81
C PRO A 570 14.76 4.56 10.44
N PRO A 571 15.60 3.52 10.23
CA PRO A 571 16.19 3.23 8.92
C PRO A 571 15.11 3.18 7.83
N ALA A 572 15.37 3.82 6.70
CA ALA A 572 14.46 3.84 5.55
C ALA A 572 14.94 2.96 4.40
N ILE A 573 16.23 2.66 4.36
CA ILE A 573 16.87 1.81 3.37
C ILE A 573 17.72 0.76 4.12
N PHE A 574 17.69 -0.45 3.60
CA PHE A 574 18.60 -1.52 3.96
C PHE A 574 19.22 -2.11 2.69
N SER A 575 20.54 -2.08 2.61
CA SER A 575 21.36 -2.79 1.65
C SER A 575 22.51 -3.39 2.45
N PRO A 576 22.72 -4.72 2.42
CA PRO A 576 23.84 -5.32 3.14
C PRO A 576 25.18 -4.78 2.59
N GLU A 577 26.15 -4.62 3.48
CA GLU A 577 27.48 -4.16 3.08
C GLU A 577 28.11 -5.15 2.07
N GLY A 578 28.61 -4.62 0.95
CA GLY A 578 29.21 -5.43 -0.11
C GLY A 578 28.21 -6.23 -0.97
N VAL A 579 26.91 -6.02 -0.82
CA VAL A 579 25.84 -6.75 -1.53
C VAL A 579 24.92 -5.77 -2.27
N PRO A 580 25.38 -5.13 -3.37
CA PRO A 580 24.64 -4.07 -4.06
C PRO A 580 23.38 -4.56 -4.80
N ASN A 581 23.28 -5.86 -5.07
CA ASN A 581 22.14 -6.50 -5.71
C ASN A 581 20.93 -6.67 -4.78
N VAL A 582 21.06 -6.37 -3.47
CA VAL A 582 19.98 -6.43 -2.47
C VAL A 582 19.62 -5.04 -1.99
N LEU A 583 18.41 -4.59 -2.26
CA LEU A 583 17.92 -3.28 -1.83
C LEU A 583 16.50 -3.34 -1.29
N MET A 584 16.35 -3.07 -0.02
CA MET A 584 15.06 -3.03 0.67
C MET A 584 14.75 -1.62 1.12
N ILE A 585 13.54 -1.16 0.88
CA ILE A 585 13.09 0.16 1.30
C ILE A 585 11.88 0.06 2.21
N ARG A 586 11.79 1.01 3.14
CA ARG A 586 10.59 1.21 3.94
C ARG A 586 9.70 2.25 3.28
N ALA A 587 8.40 2.00 3.28
CA ALA A 587 7.42 3.02 2.96
C ALA A 587 7.55 4.18 3.96
N ALA A 588 8.17 5.27 3.51
CA ALA A 588 8.45 6.45 4.30
C ALA A 588 7.51 7.58 3.88
N ALA A 589 6.85 8.22 4.86
CA ALA A 589 6.14 9.47 4.62
C ALA A 589 7.16 10.62 4.73
N ILE A 590 7.25 11.46 3.70
CA ILE A 590 8.04 12.70 3.80
C ILE A 590 7.30 13.65 4.73
N LYS A 591 7.82 13.83 5.94
CA LYS A 591 7.39 14.89 6.84
C LYS A 591 8.24 16.12 6.59
N ASP A 592 7.60 17.21 6.19
CA ASP A 592 8.10 18.60 6.26
C ASP A 592 9.31 19.03 5.42
N LEU A 593 9.81 18.23 4.47
CA LEU A 593 11.05 18.57 3.77
C LEU A 593 10.87 19.23 2.39
N ILE A 594 9.73 19.02 1.73
CA ILE A 594 9.37 19.73 0.50
C ILE A 594 7.93 20.18 0.66
N GLY A 595 7.66 21.46 0.79
CA GLY A 595 6.39 22.07 1.23
C GLY A 595 5.11 21.48 0.62
N ASP A 596 5.19 20.86 -0.54
CA ASP A 596 4.06 20.33 -1.29
C ASP A 596 3.87 18.81 -1.17
N PHE A 597 4.89 18.07 -0.73
CA PHE A 597 4.79 16.62 -0.44
C PHE A 597 4.32 16.31 0.98
N GLN A 598 4.10 17.31 1.81
CA GLN A 598 3.90 17.19 3.25
C GLN A 598 2.64 16.48 3.70
N ARG A 599 1.68 16.25 2.82
CA ARG A 599 0.37 15.74 3.22
C ARG A 599 -0.08 14.62 2.34
N GLU A 600 0.65 13.51 2.41
CA GLU A 600 0.07 12.27 1.92
C GLU A 600 -1.22 11.97 2.69
N LEU A 601 -2.27 11.60 1.96
CA LEU A 601 -3.56 11.12 2.47
C LEU A 601 -3.44 10.07 3.60
N LEU A 602 -2.27 9.58 3.81
CA LEU A 602 -1.87 8.37 4.53
C LEU A 602 -1.57 8.58 6.00
N SER A 603 -1.67 9.80 6.52
CA SER A 603 -1.68 10.03 7.97
C SER A 603 -2.89 9.40 8.68
N ALA A 604 -3.77 8.75 7.92
CA ALA A 604 -5.01 8.15 8.43
C ALA A 604 -4.88 6.68 8.87
N GLY A 605 -3.78 6.00 8.56
CA GLY A 605 -3.55 4.61 8.95
C GLY A 605 -2.07 4.25 8.92
N HIS A 606 -1.66 3.28 9.71
CA HIS A 606 -0.26 2.85 9.85
C HIS A 606 0.26 1.97 8.70
N ALA A 607 -0.57 1.64 7.71
CA ALA A 607 -0.22 0.74 6.62
C ALA A 607 -0.38 1.46 5.28
N ILE A 608 0.72 1.69 4.62
CA ILE A 608 0.77 2.32 3.30
C ILE A 608 0.78 1.23 2.22
N ILE A 609 1.67 0.25 2.32
CA ILE A 609 1.72 -0.95 1.49
C ILE A 609 0.94 -2.04 2.22
N HIS A 610 -0.18 -2.47 1.68
CA HIS A 610 -0.95 -3.55 2.25
C HIS A 610 -0.94 -4.81 1.37
N ASP A 611 -0.18 -4.78 0.30
CA ASP A 611 0.12 -5.93 -0.54
C ASP A 611 0.90 -7.01 0.23
N LYS A 612 0.76 -8.24 -0.22
CA LYS A 612 1.50 -9.41 0.20
C LYS A 612 1.90 -10.14 -1.08
N ILE A 613 2.91 -9.58 -1.75
CA ILE A 613 3.34 -10.01 -3.08
C ILE A 613 4.81 -10.42 -3.03
N VAL A 614 5.12 -11.57 -3.62
CA VAL A 614 6.48 -11.94 -4.05
C VAL A 614 6.41 -12.34 -5.51
N VAL A 615 7.30 -11.80 -6.32
CA VAL A 615 7.48 -12.18 -7.72
C VAL A 615 8.90 -12.71 -7.91
N ILE A 616 9.03 -13.86 -8.53
CA ILE A 616 10.32 -14.51 -8.80
C ILE A 616 10.45 -14.64 -10.31
N ASP A 617 11.62 -14.29 -10.85
CA ASP A 617 12.01 -14.45 -12.26
C ASP A 617 10.94 -14.02 -13.29
N PRO A 618 10.34 -12.82 -13.17
CA PRO A 618 9.19 -12.43 -14.00
C PRO A 618 9.45 -12.37 -15.51
N MET A 619 10.72 -12.28 -15.93
CA MET A 619 11.09 -12.29 -17.34
C MET A 619 11.13 -13.71 -17.94
N SER A 620 11.17 -14.76 -17.11
CA SER A 620 11.18 -16.15 -17.55
C SER A 620 9.80 -16.55 -18.11
N GLU A 621 9.80 -17.28 -19.21
CA GLU A 621 8.57 -17.83 -19.81
C GLU A 621 7.97 -18.98 -18.95
N THR A 622 8.80 -19.74 -18.24
CA THR A 622 8.40 -20.99 -17.56
C THR A 622 8.62 -20.94 -16.06
N ASP A 623 9.66 -20.23 -15.60
CA ASP A 623 10.09 -20.26 -14.19
C ASP A 623 9.54 -19.10 -13.38
N CYS A 624 8.79 -18.19 -14.02
CA CYS A 624 8.17 -17.06 -13.34
C CYS A 624 7.16 -17.50 -12.28
N VAL A 625 7.21 -16.84 -11.12
CA VAL A 625 6.30 -17.11 -9.99
C VAL A 625 5.68 -15.83 -9.49
N VAL A 626 4.37 -15.87 -9.21
CA VAL A 626 3.64 -14.84 -8.47
C VAL A 626 3.07 -15.45 -7.20
N ILE A 627 3.38 -14.87 -6.07
CA ILE A 627 2.81 -15.22 -4.77
C ILE A 627 1.98 -14.04 -4.30
N THR A 628 0.70 -14.28 -3.95
CA THR A 628 -0.23 -13.24 -3.49
C THR A 628 -1.32 -13.83 -2.58
N GLY A 629 -2.24 -12.99 -2.09
CA GLY A 629 -3.35 -13.39 -1.22
C GLY A 629 -3.50 -12.52 0.01
N SER A 630 -4.08 -13.04 1.07
CA SER A 630 -4.20 -12.34 2.34
C SER A 630 -3.00 -12.56 3.29
N HIS A 631 -2.20 -13.58 3.04
CA HIS A 631 -1.12 -14.07 3.90
C HIS A 631 0.03 -13.06 4.02
N ASN A 632 0.35 -12.63 5.25
CA ASN A 632 1.39 -11.62 5.49
C ASN A 632 2.84 -12.15 5.34
N LEU A 633 3.03 -13.36 4.82
CA LEU A 633 4.31 -13.97 4.48
C LEU A 633 5.30 -14.06 5.65
N GLY A 634 4.76 -14.37 6.83
CA GLY A 634 5.53 -14.54 8.05
C GLY A 634 4.85 -15.52 9.02
N PHE A 635 5.59 -16.00 10.00
CA PHE A 635 5.18 -17.08 10.91
C PHE A 635 3.83 -16.87 11.60
N LYS A 636 3.51 -15.62 11.98
CA LYS A 636 2.22 -15.31 12.61
C LYS A 636 1.05 -15.64 11.70
N ALA A 637 1.18 -15.39 10.42
CA ALA A 637 0.13 -15.68 9.44
C ALA A 637 -0.14 -17.18 9.36
N SER A 638 0.91 -18.00 9.25
CA SER A 638 0.80 -19.46 9.16
C SER A 638 0.38 -20.14 10.47
N TYR A 639 0.87 -19.65 11.63
CA TYR A 639 0.61 -20.25 12.94
C TYR A 639 -0.72 -19.84 13.57
N ALA A 640 -1.15 -18.59 13.33
CA ALA A 640 -2.18 -17.99 14.18
C ALA A 640 -3.39 -17.43 13.45
N ASN A 641 -3.28 -17.06 12.18
CA ASN A 641 -4.36 -16.40 11.46
C ASN A 641 -5.11 -17.38 10.54
N ASP A 642 -6.37 -17.04 10.22
CA ASP A 642 -7.02 -17.62 9.04
C ASP A 642 -6.60 -16.79 7.83
N GLU A 643 -5.85 -17.37 6.92
CA GLU A 643 -5.31 -16.69 5.72
C GLU A 643 -5.39 -17.60 4.51
N ASN A 644 -5.20 -17.02 3.33
CA ASN A 644 -5.00 -17.75 2.10
C ASN A 644 -3.80 -17.17 1.33
N MET A 645 -3.09 -18.03 0.63
CA MET A 645 -1.96 -17.69 -0.22
C MET A 645 -2.04 -18.49 -1.52
N LEU A 646 -1.87 -17.78 -2.63
CA LEU A 646 -1.84 -18.33 -3.98
C LEU A 646 -0.41 -18.25 -4.50
N VAL A 647 0.07 -19.33 -5.10
CA VAL A 647 1.35 -19.41 -5.78
C VAL A 647 1.11 -19.83 -7.23
N LEU A 648 1.24 -18.88 -8.17
CA LEU A 648 1.03 -19.09 -9.60
C LEU A 648 2.37 -19.16 -10.31
N ARG A 649 2.58 -20.18 -11.14
CA ARG A 649 3.84 -20.43 -11.82
C ARG A 649 3.64 -20.59 -13.33
N GLY A 650 4.55 -20.05 -14.15
CA GLY A 650 4.55 -20.19 -15.60
C GLY A 650 3.55 -19.28 -16.34
N ASN A 651 3.05 -18.21 -15.69
CA ASN A 651 2.23 -17.19 -16.35
C ASN A 651 3.02 -15.87 -16.41
N ARG A 652 3.86 -15.74 -17.42
CA ARG A 652 4.73 -14.56 -17.59
C ARG A 652 3.95 -13.25 -17.73
N PRO A 653 2.87 -13.14 -18.52
CA PRO A 653 2.11 -11.90 -18.58
C PRO A 653 1.58 -11.45 -17.21
N LEU A 654 1.08 -12.37 -16.39
CA LEU A 654 0.66 -12.10 -15.02
C LEU A 654 1.85 -11.68 -14.14
N ALA A 655 2.99 -12.37 -14.25
CA ALA A 655 4.20 -12.03 -13.49
C ALA A 655 4.72 -10.62 -13.83
N LEU A 656 4.68 -10.22 -15.10
CA LEU A 656 5.01 -8.86 -15.55
C LEU A 656 4.05 -7.81 -15.02
N ALA A 657 2.75 -8.11 -14.95
CA ALA A 657 1.75 -7.19 -14.37
C ALA A 657 1.99 -6.97 -12.87
N TYR A 658 2.26 -8.04 -12.11
CA TYR A 658 2.62 -7.94 -10.70
C TYR A 658 3.96 -7.22 -10.49
N THR A 659 4.95 -7.48 -11.35
CA THR A 659 6.24 -6.77 -11.33
C THR A 659 6.06 -5.27 -11.57
N THR A 660 5.23 -4.89 -12.54
CA THR A 660 4.90 -3.48 -12.78
C THR A 660 4.32 -2.82 -11.53
N HIS A 661 3.39 -3.48 -10.86
CA HIS A 661 2.82 -2.98 -9.61
C HIS A 661 3.88 -2.83 -8.50
N VAL A 662 4.73 -3.85 -8.34
CA VAL A 662 5.83 -3.79 -7.35
C VAL A 662 6.77 -2.63 -7.64
N LEU A 663 7.23 -2.48 -8.89
CA LEU A 663 8.16 -1.42 -9.29
C LEU A 663 7.54 -0.02 -9.17
N ASP A 664 6.26 0.12 -9.48
CA ASP A 664 5.56 1.40 -9.33
C ASP A 664 5.53 1.87 -7.87
N ILE A 665 5.17 0.98 -6.96
CA ILE A 665 5.15 1.26 -5.51
C ILE A 665 6.59 1.44 -4.97
N TYR A 666 7.53 0.58 -5.39
CA TYR A 666 8.92 0.65 -4.99
C TYR A 666 9.56 1.98 -5.38
N ASP A 667 9.45 2.39 -6.64
CA ASP A 667 10.01 3.65 -7.12
C ASP A 667 9.35 4.87 -6.47
N HIS A 668 8.04 4.80 -6.18
CA HIS A 668 7.34 5.84 -5.45
C HIS A 668 7.97 6.09 -4.07
N TYR A 669 8.35 5.02 -3.35
CA TYR A 669 8.96 5.13 -2.02
C TYR A 669 10.47 5.24 -2.04
N LYS A 670 11.18 4.75 -3.07
CA LYS A 670 12.65 4.78 -3.17
C LYS A 670 13.20 6.20 -3.01
N PHE A 671 12.64 7.15 -3.73
CA PHE A 671 13.06 8.56 -3.62
C PHE A 671 12.88 9.11 -2.19
N ARG A 672 11.74 8.82 -1.57
CA ARG A 672 11.44 9.26 -0.21
C ARG A 672 12.32 8.58 0.82
N ALA A 673 12.56 7.30 0.68
CA ALA A 673 13.46 6.54 1.55
C ALA A 673 14.89 7.10 1.51
N VAL A 674 15.39 7.46 0.33
CA VAL A 674 16.70 8.11 0.17
C VAL A 674 16.77 9.43 0.94
N LEU A 675 15.76 10.29 0.84
CA LEU A 675 15.73 11.57 1.56
C LEU A 675 15.61 11.38 3.07
N GLU A 676 14.82 10.43 3.53
CA GLU A 676 14.67 10.12 4.96
C GLU A 676 15.96 9.53 5.52
N GLN A 677 16.63 8.65 4.77
CA GLN A 677 17.91 8.07 5.16
C GLN A 677 19.00 9.13 5.27
N GLN A 678 19.10 10.05 4.31
CA GLN A 678 20.02 11.19 4.38
C GLN A 678 19.77 12.07 5.61
N THR A 679 18.50 12.33 5.92
CA THR A 679 18.11 13.08 7.12
C THR A 679 18.54 12.35 8.38
N ARG A 680 18.29 11.05 8.46
CA ARG A 680 18.75 10.19 9.55
C ARG A 680 20.28 10.26 9.75
N ASP A 681 21.03 10.09 8.67
CA ASP A 681 22.49 10.06 8.70
C ASP A 681 23.07 11.41 9.18
N ILE A 682 22.45 12.53 8.81
CA ILE A 682 22.80 13.87 9.29
C ILE A 682 22.54 13.99 10.81
N MET A 683 21.38 13.53 11.27
CA MET A 683 20.99 13.59 12.68
C MET A 683 21.84 12.66 13.56
N LEU A 684 22.20 11.47 13.07
CA LEU A 684 23.12 10.56 13.76
C LEU A 684 24.52 11.17 13.97
N LYS A 685 24.94 12.11 13.13
CA LYS A 685 26.18 12.90 13.26
C LYS A 685 26.01 14.12 14.18
N GLY A 686 24.92 14.19 14.96
CA GLY A 686 24.62 15.30 15.88
C GLY A 686 24.26 16.63 15.20
N LYS A 687 23.94 16.61 13.90
CA LYS A 687 23.54 17.82 13.17
C LYS A 687 22.00 17.93 13.13
N PRO A 688 21.43 19.15 13.10
CA PRO A 688 20.00 19.33 12.97
C PRO A 688 19.50 18.80 11.61
N PRO A 689 18.23 18.39 11.50
CA PRO A 689 17.66 17.96 10.22
C PRO A 689 17.75 19.10 9.18
N PRO A 690 18.03 18.80 7.92
CA PRO A 690 18.15 19.82 6.89
C PRO A 690 16.81 20.52 6.69
N LYS A 691 16.82 21.86 6.54
CA LYS A 691 15.59 22.66 6.28
C LYS A 691 14.98 22.36 4.91
N ARG A 692 15.78 21.85 3.98
CA ARG A 692 15.36 21.39 2.64
C ARG A 692 16.16 20.15 2.26
N PRO A 693 15.58 19.20 1.52
CA PRO A 693 16.34 18.09 0.99
C PRO A 693 17.48 18.62 0.10
N THR A 694 18.65 18.05 0.25
CA THR A 694 19.82 18.35 -0.58
C THR A 694 19.75 17.67 -1.95
N GLY A 695 18.63 17.05 -2.30
CA GLY A 695 18.39 16.40 -3.59
C GLY A 695 18.15 17.42 -4.70
N LYS A 696 18.86 17.27 -5.82
CA LYS A 696 18.60 18.02 -7.05
C LYS A 696 17.28 17.56 -7.65
N GLY A 697 16.18 18.22 -7.31
CA GLY A 697 14.84 17.95 -7.85
C GLY A 697 14.59 18.55 -9.23
N PHE A 698 15.67 18.86 -10.01
CA PHE A 698 15.61 19.55 -11.30
C PHE A 698 16.37 18.76 -12.38
N LEU A 699 15.96 18.95 -13.63
CA LEU A 699 16.70 18.45 -14.77
C LEU A 699 18.02 19.23 -14.94
N GLN A 700 19.07 18.53 -15.33
CA GLN A 700 20.37 19.12 -15.61
C GLN A 700 20.41 19.65 -17.04
N THR A 701 21.06 20.79 -17.24
CA THR A 701 21.31 21.39 -18.57
C THR A 701 22.55 20.83 -19.27
N THR A 702 23.10 19.70 -18.80
CA THR A 702 24.26 19.00 -19.37
C THR A 702 23.97 17.51 -19.48
N ASP A 703 24.79 16.81 -20.29
CA ASP A 703 24.69 15.37 -20.51
C ASP A 703 25.25 14.49 -19.37
N LYS A 704 25.77 15.09 -18.29
CA LYS A 704 26.38 14.40 -17.15
C LYS A 704 25.39 13.55 -16.34
N TRP A 705 24.09 13.79 -16.50
CA TRP A 705 23.06 12.97 -15.87
C TRP A 705 23.10 11.50 -16.31
N GLN A 706 23.75 11.19 -17.47
CA GLN A 706 23.89 9.83 -18.00
C GLN A 706 24.96 9.02 -17.27
N ASP A 707 25.99 9.67 -16.70
CA ASP A 707 27.18 8.99 -16.15
C ASP A 707 26.85 7.87 -15.15
N PRO A 708 25.89 8.02 -14.21
CA PRO A 708 25.51 6.95 -13.28
C PRO A 708 24.90 5.70 -13.96
N TYR A 709 24.40 5.83 -15.18
CA TYR A 709 23.78 4.75 -15.94
C TYR A 709 24.77 4.06 -16.89
N ILE A 710 25.68 4.82 -17.51
CA ILE A 710 26.64 4.29 -18.52
C ILE A 710 27.81 3.61 -17.82
N SER A 711 28.36 4.21 -16.77
CA SER A 711 29.57 3.72 -16.08
C SER A 711 29.31 3.38 -14.59
N GLY A 712 28.09 3.54 -14.09
CA GLY A 712 27.76 3.39 -12.68
C GLY A 712 26.77 2.24 -12.39
N GLU A 713 26.49 2.05 -11.10
CA GLU A 713 25.62 0.97 -10.57
C GLU A 713 24.17 1.02 -11.09
N LYS A 714 23.65 2.19 -11.48
CA LYS A 714 22.29 2.31 -12.02
C LYS A 714 22.08 1.55 -13.33
N GLY A 715 23.14 1.38 -14.13
CA GLY A 715 23.07 0.58 -15.36
C GLY A 715 22.85 -0.91 -15.08
N LYS A 716 23.43 -1.43 -14.02
CA LYS A 716 23.25 -2.83 -13.61
C LYS A 716 21.81 -3.12 -13.17
N GLU A 717 21.19 -2.20 -12.41
CA GLU A 717 19.78 -2.31 -11.99
C GLU A 717 18.83 -2.42 -13.21
N LEU A 718 19.12 -1.71 -14.29
CA LEU A 718 18.32 -1.72 -15.51
C LEU A 718 18.56 -2.93 -16.40
N ALA A 719 19.75 -3.52 -16.36
CA ALA A 719 20.14 -4.62 -17.24
C ALA A 719 19.20 -5.83 -17.12
N TYR A 720 18.62 -6.06 -15.93
CA TYR A 720 17.63 -7.11 -15.72
C TYR A 720 16.37 -6.91 -16.59
N PHE A 721 15.84 -5.68 -16.66
CA PHE A 721 14.60 -5.38 -17.38
C PHE A 721 14.77 -5.30 -18.92
N LEU A 722 15.98 -5.43 -19.40
CA LEU A 722 16.35 -5.41 -20.82
C LEU A 722 16.73 -6.79 -21.38
N ARG A 723 16.61 -7.86 -20.59
CA ARG A 723 16.86 -9.25 -21.00
C ARG A 723 15.76 -9.85 -21.88
#